data_e0fa5a285e0de8a6fbdfc90e818338e6
#
_entry.id   e0fa5a285e0de8a6fbdfc90e818338e6
#
_cell.length_a   1.000
_cell.length_b   1.000
_cell.length_c   1.000
_cell.angle_alpha   90.00
_cell.angle_beta   90.00
_cell.angle_gamma   90.00
#
_symmetry.space_group_name_H-M   'P 1'
#
loop_
_entity.id
_entity.type
_entity.pdbx_description
1 polymer ?
#
loop_
_entity_poly.entity_id
_entity_poly.type
_entity_poly.pdbx_seq_one_letter_code
_entity_poly.pdbx_strand_id
1 'polypeptide(L)'
;MYEQMLDGVNVMFNNKVKLFLVTLIFMLSISAVAAVENTTSSDDMLIGEVDEEPPSGVVQDISTDNNLEVTDNDDKNEIGMLYELKADNVKMYYKNGSSYDVTLLENFEPVKDASVSITINGVSYTKVTDKLGKISIPITLNSGSYVATAKYGDIQIKNTIKVLPVISASDVTTTYKSTAQYKAKFLDGHGNPLKAAAVKFKVNGKTYSAKTNAKGYATFETSNLKVGSYVIQAIHPNGYKKSNKIVIKNSVVASNVKKHYLSSKKFSATFYGKDGKLLANKYVKFYRNGEYFNVKTNSKGIASIAIISKPTTFKMVSINPQTGQKVGRNVTIVSTLSASKVSTFSDKTTTFKVKLYKNEKLVKNAKVYVYIKGAKKTAKTDANGIASVNFKLAKGNYDFVSYDPYTEYSIKTKVAVKLASIRAYTKNTYEDSETTYTATLLNQDGSLAKNTKMQMTLNGKTYTVKTNVKGVASITFKLKEGKYKIVCKDPRTDYTKTCIVNVYGPIVGIKFDKYGVSEDGSMLMVVGRPSAVGEESKYGYTFYKTLFERTCPYCGGHNLYWHIFWAGSEYADGGIFPATGQYETGSAEGNIFCKDCDCDFSVFGNEHVWSNPMHLKILDGPKKSSKEEAYALKSGNYVLS
;
A
#
# COMPACT_ATOMS: atom_id res chain seq x y z
N MET A 1 32.40 7.95 -2.43
CA MET A 1 31.88 6.80 -3.24
C MET A 1 30.42 6.96 -3.67
N TYR A 2 29.60 7.79 -3.02
CA TYR A 2 28.19 8.05 -3.41
C TYR A 2 28.04 9.15 -4.48
N GLU A 3 28.91 10.14 -4.48
CA GLU A 3 28.86 11.23 -5.48
C GLU A 3 29.39 10.83 -6.87
N GLN A 4 30.31 9.89 -6.95
CA GLN A 4 30.82 9.40 -8.26
C GLN A 4 29.88 8.46 -9.00
N MET A 5 28.82 7.93 -8.34
CA MET A 5 27.78 7.14 -9.01
C MET A 5 26.68 7.99 -9.66
N LEU A 6 26.55 9.26 -9.30
CA LEU A 6 25.51 10.15 -9.84
C LEU A 6 25.86 10.78 -11.18
N ASP A 7 27.14 10.95 -11.49
CA ASP A 7 27.59 11.57 -12.75
C ASP A 7 27.45 10.64 -13.98
N GLY A 8 27.50 9.33 -13.79
CA GLY A 8 27.31 8.36 -14.88
C GLY A 8 25.87 8.18 -15.37
N VAL A 9 24.87 8.63 -14.60
CA VAL A 9 23.44 8.43 -14.91
C VAL A 9 22.81 9.64 -15.63
N ASN A 10 23.56 10.72 -15.80
CA ASN A 10 23.04 11.99 -16.31
C ASN A 10 22.77 12.03 -17.83
N VAL A 11 23.13 11.00 -18.57
CA VAL A 11 23.05 11.04 -20.06
C VAL A 11 21.84 10.27 -20.65
N MET A 12 21.05 9.51 -19.85
CA MET A 12 20.08 8.59 -20.44
C MET A 12 18.59 8.68 -20.00
N PHE A 13 18.22 9.52 -19.06
CA PHE A 13 16.82 9.50 -18.59
C PHE A 13 16.18 10.89 -18.39
N ASN A 14 14.96 11.03 -18.87
CA ASN A 14 14.09 12.20 -18.75
C ASN A 14 13.75 12.48 -17.26
N ASN A 15 13.60 13.76 -16.88
CA ASN A 15 13.37 14.22 -15.49
C ASN A 15 12.21 13.55 -14.74
N LYS A 16 11.18 13.08 -15.45
CA LYS A 16 10.05 12.34 -14.84
C LYS A 16 10.45 10.95 -14.35
N VAL A 17 11.39 10.29 -15.03
CA VAL A 17 11.89 8.97 -14.63
C VAL A 17 12.84 9.09 -13.43
N LYS A 18 13.62 10.17 -13.34
CA LYS A 18 14.49 10.44 -12.18
C LYS A 18 13.67 10.64 -10.90
N LEU A 19 12.56 11.38 -10.98
CA LEU A 19 11.69 11.58 -9.82
C LEU A 19 11.02 10.29 -9.36
N PHE A 20 10.65 9.40 -10.29
CA PHE A 20 10.04 8.10 -9.96
C PHE A 20 11.05 7.14 -9.30
N LEU A 21 12.31 7.14 -9.76
CA LEU A 21 13.36 6.31 -9.16
C LEU A 21 13.73 6.78 -7.75
N VAL A 22 13.82 8.10 -7.53
CA VAL A 22 14.11 8.68 -6.21
C VAL A 22 12.96 8.42 -5.23
N THR A 23 11.71 8.53 -5.66
CA THR A 23 10.55 8.21 -4.82
C THR A 23 10.44 6.71 -4.53
N LEU A 24 10.81 5.82 -5.46
CA LEU A 24 10.83 4.39 -5.24
C LEU A 24 11.91 3.97 -4.23
N ILE A 25 13.11 4.56 -4.33
CA ILE A 25 14.21 4.32 -3.36
C ILE A 25 13.84 4.88 -1.98
N PHE A 26 13.17 6.04 -1.92
CA PHE A 26 12.71 6.62 -0.66
C PHE A 26 11.59 5.80 -0.01
N MET A 27 10.65 5.27 -0.80
CA MET A 27 9.60 4.35 -0.30
C MET A 27 10.17 3.01 0.18
N LEU A 28 11.18 2.47 -0.50
CA LEU A 28 11.85 1.24 -0.07
C LEU A 28 12.69 1.44 1.21
N SER A 29 13.29 2.62 1.40
CA SER A 29 14.02 2.95 2.63
C SER A 29 13.08 3.19 3.83
N ILE A 30 11.92 3.80 3.62
CA ILE A 30 10.90 3.99 4.66
C ILE A 30 10.27 2.65 5.06
N SER A 31 10.05 1.73 4.11
CA SER A 31 9.54 0.38 4.42
C SER A 31 10.52 -0.44 5.25
N ALA A 32 11.83 -0.24 5.08
CA ALA A 32 12.85 -0.92 5.88
C ALA A 32 12.93 -0.37 7.32
N VAL A 33 12.69 0.94 7.52
CA VAL A 33 12.66 1.56 8.86
C VAL A 33 11.37 1.22 9.61
N ALA A 34 10.22 1.14 8.91
CA ALA A 34 8.95 0.76 9.53
C ALA A 34 8.90 -0.73 9.95
N ALA A 35 9.75 -1.60 9.37
CA ALA A 35 9.84 -3.00 9.74
C ALA A 35 10.67 -3.26 11.01
N VAL A 36 11.38 -2.24 11.52
CA VAL A 36 12.22 -2.36 12.75
C VAL A 36 11.46 -1.91 14.02
N GLU A 37 10.36 -1.15 13.89
CA GLU A 37 9.66 -0.60 15.06
C GLU A 37 8.43 -1.41 15.54
N ASN A 38 8.12 -2.59 14.97
CA ASN A 38 6.93 -3.36 15.36
C ASN A 38 7.21 -4.81 15.78
N THR A 39 8.30 -5.03 16.54
CA THR A 39 8.50 -6.28 17.28
C THR A 39 8.88 -5.99 18.74
N THR A 40 7.89 -5.55 19.50
CA THR A 40 7.89 -5.74 20.95
C THR A 40 6.79 -6.74 21.27
N SER A 41 7.17 -7.95 21.47
CA SER A 41 6.87 -8.83 22.58
C SER A 41 7.06 -10.30 22.22
N SER A 42 7.68 -10.95 23.14
CA SER A 42 7.86 -12.38 23.41
C SER A 42 9.00 -13.10 22.69
N ASP A 43 10.10 -13.15 23.43
CA ASP A 43 10.95 -14.30 23.73
C ASP A 43 11.19 -15.33 22.63
N ASP A 44 12.39 -15.25 22.02
CA ASP A 44 13.26 -16.43 21.96
C ASP A 44 14.68 -16.00 21.56
N MET A 45 15.54 -15.88 22.57
CA MET A 45 16.99 -15.74 22.37
C MET A 45 17.58 -17.08 21.96
N LEU A 46 18.06 -17.14 20.73
CA LEU A 46 19.03 -18.15 20.30
C LEU A 46 20.39 -17.79 20.92
N ILE A 47 20.80 -18.60 21.89
CA ILE A 47 22.16 -18.56 22.43
C ILE A 47 23.02 -19.47 21.56
N GLY A 48 23.92 -18.89 20.78
CA GLY A 48 25.08 -19.57 20.26
C GLY A 48 26.06 -19.77 21.44
N GLU A 49 26.52 -21.01 21.62
CA GLU A 49 27.60 -21.31 22.53
C GLU A 49 28.87 -20.60 22.06
N VAL A 50 29.34 -19.65 22.86
CA VAL A 50 30.74 -19.23 22.90
C VAL A 50 31.21 -19.50 24.34
N ASP A 51 32.12 -20.46 24.48
CA ASP A 51 32.89 -20.68 25.69
C ASP A 51 33.81 -19.47 25.90
N GLU A 52 33.45 -18.61 26.84
CA GLU A 52 34.42 -17.71 27.51
C GLU A 52 34.22 -17.82 29.02
N GLU A 53 35.32 -18.18 29.68
CA GLU A 53 35.45 -18.13 31.13
C GLU A 53 35.23 -16.70 31.64
N PRO A 54 34.53 -16.50 32.74
CA PRO A 54 34.38 -15.19 33.35
C PRO A 54 35.67 -14.76 34.04
N PRO A 55 36.11 -13.51 33.90
CA PRO A 55 37.22 -12.99 34.67
C PRO A 55 36.86 -12.93 36.16
N SER A 56 37.82 -13.33 36.93
CA SER A 56 37.84 -13.30 38.39
C SER A 56 37.45 -11.93 38.95
N GLY A 57 36.77 -11.99 40.08
CA GLY A 57 36.13 -10.90 40.80
C GLY A 57 36.95 -9.63 40.96
N VAL A 58 36.26 -8.53 40.69
CA VAL A 58 36.64 -7.22 41.25
C VAL A 58 35.83 -7.07 42.55
N VAL A 59 36.54 -7.19 43.64
CA VAL A 59 36.08 -6.72 44.96
C VAL A 59 36.04 -5.20 44.86
N GLN A 60 34.87 -4.59 44.87
CA GLN A 60 34.79 -3.14 45.11
C GLN A 60 35.00 -2.91 46.62
N ASP A 61 36.17 -2.38 46.94
CA ASP A 61 36.46 -1.72 48.21
C ASP A 61 35.44 -0.58 48.41
N ILE A 62 34.62 -0.72 49.40
CA ILE A 62 33.84 0.40 49.93
C ILE A 62 34.81 1.13 50.89
N SER A 63 35.39 2.23 50.41
CA SER A 63 36.09 3.20 51.27
C SER A 63 35.06 3.85 52.19
N THR A 64 35.13 3.48 53.44
CA THR A 64 34.50 4.23 54.54
C THR A 64 35.46 5.34 54.95
N ASP A 65 35.28 6.54 54.39
CA ASP A 65 35.73 7.76 55.03
C ASP A 65 34.72 8.11 56.13
N ASN A 66 35.04 7.75 57.33
CA ASN A 66 34.43 8.32 58.53
C ASN A 66 35.55 8.97 59.35
N ASN A 67 35.70 10.26 59.18
CA ASN A 67 36.36 11.13 60.13
C ASN A 67 35.52 11.13 61.42
N LEU A 68 35.95 10.41 62.45
CA LEU A 68 35.41 10.52 63.78
C LEU A 68 36.32 11.41 64.60
N GLU A 69 35.84 12.63 64.86
CA GLU A 69 36.34 13.44 65.98
C GLU A 69 36.11 12.66 67.26
N VAL A 70 37.20 12.40 67.98
CA VAL A 70 37.18 11.84 69.32
C VAL A 70 36.75 12.96 70.26
N THR A 71 35.53 12.90 70.75
CA THR A 71 35.14 13.57 71.99
C THR A 71 35.06 12.47 73.04
N ASP A 72 36.03 12.53 74.02
CA ASP A 72 35.98 11.80 75.29
C ASP A 72 34.63 12.05 75.96
N ASN A 73 33.84 10.96 76.06
CA ASN A 73 32.87 10.84 77.14
C ASN A 73 32.68 9.34 77.41
N ASP A 74 33.03 8.95 78.61
CA ASP A 74 32.73 7.66 79.23
C ASP A 74 31.28 7.26 79.01
N ASP A 75 31.06 6.21 78.19
CA ASP A 75 29.93 5.30 78.41
C ASP A 75 30.20 3.95 77.71
N LYS A 76 30.25 2.92 78.52
CA LYS A 76 30.04 1.48 78.24
C LYS A 76 30.21 0.98 76.80
N ASN A 77 31.26 0.21 76.65
CA ASN A 77 31.54 -0.68 75.50
C ASN A 77 30.36 -1.64 75.21
N GLU A 78 29.33 -1.20 74.48
CA GLU A 78 28.48 -2.13 73.73
C GLU A 78 29.28 -2.57 72.51
N ILE A 79 29.93 -3.73 72.63
CA ILE A 79 30.42 -4.48 71.46
C ILE A 79 29.17 -4.76 70.64
N GLY A 80 28.92 -3.93 69.59
CA GLY A 80 27.78 -4.11 68.70
C GLY A 80 27.77 -5.55 68.20
N MET A 81 26.67 -6.24 68.36
CA MET A 81 26.46 -7.59 67.83
C MET A 81 26.63 -7.57 66.34
N LEU A 82 27.69 -8.21 65.81
CA LEU A 82 27.93 -8.30 64.39
C LEU A 82 27.22 -9.52 63.80
N TYR A 83 26.08 -9.31 63.16
CA TYR A 83 25.39 -10.38 62.43
C TYR A 83 25.90 -10.47 60.97
N GLU A 84 26.09 -11.72 60.49
CA GLU A 84 26.49 -12.01 59.13
C GLU A 84 25.60 -13.11 58.54
N LEU A 85 25.12 -12.89 57.33
CA LEU A 85 24.44 -13.92 56.54
C LEU A 85 25.42 -14.49 55.49
N LYS A 86 25.55 -15.82 55.46
CA LYS A 86 26.36 -16.55 54.48
C LYS A 86 25.49 -17.46 53.63
N ALA A 87 25.63 -17.38 52.32
CA ALA A 87 25.03 -18.30 51.36
C ALA A 87 25.79 -18.25 50.03
N ASP A 88 25.77 -19.33 49.31
CA ASP A 88 26.43 -19.44 48.00
C ASP A 88 25.43 -19.37 46.85
N ASN A 89 25.95 -19.03 45.66
CA ASN A 89 25.21 -19.19 44.41
C ASN A 89 24.93 -20.69 44.17
N VAL A 90 23.72 -21.00 43.74
CA VAL A 90 23.33 -22.38 43.45
C VAL A 90 23.25 -22.60 41.94
N LYS A 91 23.98 -23.58 41.42
CA LYS A 91 23.85 -24.05 40.02
C LYS A 91 23.44 -25.52 40.05
N MET A 92 22.25 -25.82 39.56
CA MET A 92 21.67 -27.15 39.61
C MET A 92 20.92 -27.51 38.34
N TYR A 93 20.71 -28.79 38.10
CA TYR A 93 19.75 -29.26 37.09
C TYR A 93 18.35 -29.37 37.70
N TYR A 94 17.33 -29.23 36.83
CA TYR A 94 15.93 -29.27 37.25
C TYR A 94 15.59 -30.51 38.07
N LYS A 95 15.06 -30.28 39.27
CA LYS A 95 14.68 -31.32 40.28
C LYS A 95 15.82 -32.26 40.67
N ASN A 96 17.02 -31.75 40.86
CA ASN A 96 18.13 -32.58 41.38
C ASN A 96 18.15 -32.73 42.91
N GLY A 97 17.24 -32.07 43.63
CA GLY A 97 17.14 -32.14 45.08
C GLY A 97 17.99 -31.12 45.84
N SER A 98 18.68 -30.19 45.14
CA SER A 98 19.45 -29.14 45.84
C SER A 98 18.57 -28.15 46.57
N SER A 99 19.13 -27.55 47.60
CA SER A 99 18.54 -26.47 48.37
C SER A 99 19.35 -25.17 48.23
N TYR A 100 18.76 -24.09 48.61
CA TYR A 100 19.42 -22.83 48.89
C TYR A 100 19.62 -22.77 50.39
N ASP A 101 20.89 -22.85 50.80
CA ASP A 101 21.29 -22.92 52.21
C ASP A 101 21.82 -21.55 52.64
N VAL A 102 21.32 -21.07 53.78
CA VAL A 102 21.70 -19.79 54.37
C VAL A 102 22.15 -20.07 55.81
N THR A 103 23.28 -19.49 56.23
CA THR A 103 23.77 -19.56 57.61
C THR A 103 23.75 -18.14 58.18
N LEU A 104 23.21 -18.01 59.37
CA LEU A 104 23.28 -16.80 60.17
C LEU A 104 24.31 -16.97 61.25
N LEU A 105 25.24 -16.03 61.33
CA LEU A 105 26.28 -15.97 62.34
C LEU A 105 26.13 -14.67 63.13
N GLU A 106 26.48 -14.74 64.41
CA GLU A 106 26.69 -13.63 65.34
C GLU A 106 28.11 -13.70 65.87
N ASN A 107 28.93 -12.71 65.58
CA ASN A 107 30.35 -12.72 66.00
C ASN A 107 31.09 -14.03 65.57
N PHE A 108 30.76 -14.51 64.32
CA PHE A 108 31.27 -15.77 63.72
C PHE A 108 30.73 -17.07 64.34
N GLU A 109 29.88 -17.01 65.34
CA GLU A 109 29.24 -18.19 65.97
C GLU A 109 27.82 -18.40 65.38
N PRO A 110 27.36 -19.65 65.21
CA PRO A 110 26.04 -19.95 64.69
C PRO A 110 24.89 -19.43 65.56
N VAL A 111 23.94 -18.73 64.99
CA VAL A 111 22.74 -18.26 65.71
C VAL A 111 21.61 -19.26 65.52
N LYS A 112 21.23 -19.91 66.60
CA LYS A 112 20.10 -20.85 66.67
C LYS A 112 18.77 -20.10 66.90
N ASP A 113 17.68 -20.68 66.46
CA ASP A 113 16.30 -20.24 66.73
C ASP A 113 16.00 -18.81 66.25
N ALA A 114 16.82 -18.26 65.33
CA ALA A 114 16.61 -16.94 64.70
C ALA A 114 15.71 -17.02 63.47
N SER A 115 14.80 -16.06 63.38
CA SER A 115 13.85 -15.99 62.24
C SER A 115 14.46 -15.19 61.11
N VAL A 116 14.75 -15.85 59.98
CA VAL A 116 15.31 -15.24 58.76
C VAL A 116 14.28 -15.27 57.64
N SER A 117 14.13 -14.15 56.93
CA SER A 117 13.29 -14.06 55.76
C SER A 117 14.11 -14.36 54.50
N ILE A 118 13.64 -15.30 53.67
CA ILE A 118 14.27 -15.68 52.41
C ILE A 118 13.25 -15.51 51.31
N THR A 119 13.55 -14.69 50.30
CA THR A 119 12.69 -14.46 49.13
C THR A 119 13.34 -15.07 47.89
N ILE A 120 12.66 -16.00 47.23
CA ILE A 120 13.10 -16.64 45.98
C ILE A 120 11.99 -16.54 44.96
N ASN A 121 12.28 -15.98 43.80
CA ASN A 121 11.29 -15.82 42.72
C ASN A 121 9.97 -15.16 43.17
N GLY A 122 10.05 -14.14 44.03
CA GLY A 122 8.89 -13.42 44.56
C GLY A 122 8.12 -14.14 45.67
N VAL A 123 8.52 -15.35 46.02
CA VAL A 123 7.94 -16.11 47.16
C VAL A 123 8.82 -15.93 48.37
N SER A 124 8.23 -15.46 49.47
CA SER A 124 8.94 -15.25 50.75
C SER A 124 8.68 -16.41 51.70
N TYR A 125 9.74 -16.86 52.30
CA TYR A 125 9.79 -17.91 53.32
C TYR A 125 10.37 -17.33 54.61
N THR A 126 9.66 -17.40 55.69
CA THR A 126 10.22 -17.13 57.02
C THR A 126 10.54 -18.46 57.68
N LYS A 127 11.81 -18.66 58.03
CA LYS A 127 12.32 -19.90 58.59
C LYS A 127 13.18 -19.60 59.77
N VAL A 128 13.22 -20.56 60.70
CA VAL A 128 14.01 -20.47 61.90
C VAL A 128 15.31 -21.28 61.71
N THR A 129 16.44 -20.73 62.13
CA THR A 129 17.75 -21.36 62.02
C THR A 129 17.84 -22.56 62.97
N ASP A 130 18.53 -23.60 62.54
CA ASP A 130 18.84 -24.77 63.34
C ASP A 130 20.00 -24.50 64.34
N LYS A 131 20.44 -25.53 65.09
CA LYS A 131 21.56 -25.43 66.03
C LYS A 131 22.92 -25.07 65.41
N LEU A 132 23.02 -25.12 64.05
CA LEU A 132 24.20 -24.72 63.29
C LEU A 132 24.00 -23.37 62.60
N GLY A 133 22.99 -22.62 63.02
CA GLY A 133 22.64 -21.35 62.41
C GLY A 133 22.09 -21.46 60.98
N LYS A 134 21.74 -22.67 60.49
CA LYS A 134 21.39 -22.96 59.12
C LYS A 134 19.90 -22.99 58.85
N ILE A 135 19.55 -22.52 57.61
CA ILE A 135 18.26 -22.70 56.98
C ILE A 135 18.48 -23.31 55.61
N SER A 136 17.66 -24.27 55.24
CA SER A 136 17.68 -24.91 53.93
C SER A 136 16.32 -24.77 53.26
N ILE A 137 16.28 -24.18 52.06
CA ILE A 137 15.08 -24.04 51.22
C ILE A 137 15.23 -24.95 50.01
N PRO A 138 14.44 -26.03 49.88
CA PRO A 138 14.47 -26.91 48.72
C PRO A 138 14.11 -26.14 47.42
N ILE A 139 14.93 -26.28 46.38
CA ILE A 139 14.69 -25.59 45.12
C ILE A 139 13.80 -26.44 44.23
N THR A 140 12.58 -25.96 43.99
CA THR A 140 11.59 -26.61 43.09
C THR A 140 11.28 -25.79 41.84
N LEU A 141 12.12 -24.81 41.53
CA LEU A 141 11.95 -23.86 40.42
C LEU A 141 12.10 -24.53 39.06
N ASN A 142 11.46 -23.93 38.05
CA ASN A 142 11.67 -24.30 36.66
C ASN A 142 13.09 -23.92 36.20
N SER A 143 13.53 -24.41 35.03
CA SER A 143 14.81 -23.99 34.47
C SER A 143 14.80 -22.47 34.20
N GLY A 144 15.87 -21.81 34.65
CA GLY A 144 15.98 -20.35 34.62
C GLY A 144 17.06 -19.84 35.54
N SER A 145 17.20 -18.54 35.63
CA SER A 145 18.08 -17.85 36.57
C SER A 145 17.21 -16.98 37.48
N TYR A 146 17.40 -17.14 38.78
CA TYR A 146 16.61 -16.50 39.83
C TYR A 146 17.52 -15.84 40.83
N VAL A 147 17.03 -14.82 41.51
CA VAL A 147 17.70 -14.18 42.63
C VAL A 147 17.03 -14.67 43.92
N ALA A 148 17.84 -15.19 44.84
CA ALA A 148 17.47 -15.44 46.23
C ALA A 148 17.97 -14.26 47.08
N THR A 149 17.12 -13.73 47.95
CA THR A 149 17.49 -12.71 48.93
C THR A 149 17.20 -13.24 50.31
N ALA A 150 18.21 -13.32 51.17
CA ALA A 150 18.03 -13.63 52.57
C ALA A 150 18.21 -12.35 53.41
N LYS A 151 17.33 -12.15 54.40
CA LYS A 151 17.31 -10.95 55.26
C LYS A 151 17.10 -11.32 56.72
N TYR A 152 17.91 -10.72 57.57
CA TYR A 152 17.77 -10.76 59.04
C TYR A 152 18.01 -9.36 59.61
N GLY A 153 17.01 -8.78 60.27
CA GLY A 153 17.10 -7.38 60.69
C GLY A 153 17.34 -6.47 59.49
N ASP A 154 18.43 -5.71 59.55
CA ASP A 154 18.82 -4.77 58.45
C ASP A 154 19.84 -5.38 57.48
N ILE A 155 20.42 -6.53 57.80
CA ILE A 155 21.37 -7.20 56.91
C ILE A 155 20.65 -8.04 55.85
N GLN A 156 21.21 -8.04 54.65
CA GLN A 156 20.71 -8.89 53.54
C GLN A 156 21.85 -9.35 52.64
N ILE A 157 21.67 -10.53 52.06
CA ILE A 157 22.54 -11.05 51.01
C ILE A 157 21.69 -11.45 49.80
N LYS A 158 22.31 -11.42 48.62
CA LYS A 158 21.67 -11.84 47.36
C LYS A 158 22.56 -12.84 46.63
N ASN A 159 21.96 -13.96 46.27
CA ASN A 159 22.64 -15.04 45.55
C ASN A 159 21.84 -15.40 44.27
N THR A 160 22.54 -15.96 43.29
CA THR A 160 21.92 -16.46 42.06
C THR A 160 21.62 -17.95 42.20
N ILE A 161 20.38 -18.33 41.87
CA ILE A 161 19.98 -19.74 41.71
C ILE A 161 19.81 -19.98 40.21
N LYS A 162 20.71 -20.74 39.58
CA LYS A 162 20.66 -21.13 38.16
C LYS A 162 20.20 -22.58 38.04
N VAL A 163 18.95 -22.77 37.58
CA VAL A 163 18.38 -24.08 37.31
C VAL A 163 18.55 -24.42 35.83
N LEU A 164 19.37 -25.43 35.55
CA LEU A 164 19.67 -25.88 34.20
C LEU A 164 18.59 -26.82 33.66
N PRO A 165 18.29 -26.77 32.35
CA PRO A 165 17.34 -27.68 31.71
C PRO A 165 17.91 -29.11 31.63
N VAL A 166 17.04 -30.10 31.78
CA VAL A 166 17.39 -31.53 31.63
C VAL A 166 17.00 -32.08 30.26
N ILE A 167 16.49 -31.22 29.35
CA ILE A 167 16.26 -31.55 27.96
C ILE A 167 16.89 -30.50 27.08
N SER A 168 17.64 -30.92 26.07
CA SER A 168 18.20 -30.11 25.01
C SER A 168 17.77 -30.67 23.65
N ALA A 169 17.18 -29.80 22.81
CA ALA A 169 16.71 -30.17 21.49
C ALA A 169 16.54 -28.91 20.63
N SER A 170 16.61 -29.06 19.31
CA SER A 170 16.46 -27.98 18.33
C SER A 170 15.26 -28.21 17.44
N ASP A 171 14.82 -27.15 16.77
CA ASP A 171 13.79 -27.19 15.75
C ASP A 171 14.21 -28.05 14.56
N VAL A 172 13.22 -28.64 13.89
CA VAL A 172 13.45 -29.47 12.70
C VAL A 172 12.67 -28.92 11.52
N THR A 173 13.36 -28.62 10.42
CA THR A 173 12.74 -28.34 9.14
C THR A 173 13.13 -29.42 8.13
N THR A 174 12.15 -30.10 7.57
CA THR A 174 12.37 -31.15 6.60
C THR A 174 11.25 -31.23 5.56
N THR A 175 11.32 -32.20 4.66
CA THR A 175 10.33 -32.40 3.61
C THR A 175 9.40 -33.59 3.92
N TYR A 176 8.24 -33.60 3.28
CA TYR A 176 7.23 -34.65 3.44
C TYR A 176 7.81 -36.05 3.17
N LYS A 177 7.55 -36.99 4.10
CA LYS A 177 8.08 -38.37 4.07
C LYS A 177 9.61 -38.47 4.11
N SER A 178 10.28 -37.43 4.62
CA SER A 178 11.71 -37.48 4.90
C SER A 178 12.03 -38.44 6.05
N THR A 179 13.22 -39.05 6.00
CA THR A 179 13.77 -39.86 7.10
C THR A 179 14.38 -39.04 8.22
N ALA A 180 14.31 -37.73 8.15
CA ALA A 180 14.78 -36.84 9.21
C ALA A 180 13.99 -37.06 10.51
N GLN A 181 14.70 -37.03 11.62
CA GLN A 181 14.14 -37.25 12.95
C GLN A 181 14.28 -35.97 13.79
N TYR A 182 13.31 -35.73 14.63
CA TYR A 182 13.52 -34.83 15.76
C TYR A 182 14.31 -35.58 16.83
N LYS A 183 15.40 -34.98 17.32
CA LYS A 183 16.31 -35.57 18.27
C LYS A 183 16.40 -34.71 19.52
N ALA A 184 16.15 -35.29 20.69
CA ALA A 184 16.27 -34.61 21.96
C ALA A 184 17.25 -35.38 22.88
N LYS A 185 18.11 -34.64 23.55
CA LYS A 185 19.01 -35.16 24.58
C LYS A 185 18.38 -34.95 25.95
N PHE A 186 18.35 -35.99 26.73
CA PHE A 186 17.83 -36.01 28.09
C PHE A 186 18.98 -36.24 29.08
N LEU A 187 19.00 -35.50 30.17
CA LEU A 187 19.98 -35.58 31.22
C LEU A 187 19.27 -35.97 32.53
N ASP A 188 19.98 -36.60 33.43
CA ASP A 188 19.53 -36.81 34.81
C ASP A 188 19.66 -35.52 35.65
N GLY A 189 19.32 -35.57 36.91
CA GLY A 189 19.44 -34.44 37.84
C GLY A 189 20.89 -34.00 38.13
N HIS A 190 21.88 -34.77 37.70
CA HIS A 190 23.31 -34.47 37.89
C HIS A 190 23.98 -34.02 36.59
N GLY A 191 23.20 -33.94 35.47
CA GLY A 191 23.70 -33.54 34.17
C GLY A 191 24.30 -34.67 33.34
N ASN A 192 24.25 -35.91 33.81
CA ASN A 192 24.70 -37.07 33.06
C ASN A 192 23.65 -37.50 32.02
N PRO A 193 24.04 -38.15 30.90
CA PRO A 193 23.09 -38.70 29.95
C PRO A 193 22.07 -39.65 30.62
N LEU A 194 20.79 -39.37 30.49
CA LEU A 194 19.73 -40.23 31.00
C LEU A 194 19.62 -41.47 30.09
N LYS A 195 20.20 -42.59 30.53
CA LYS A 195 20.35 -43.81 29.74
C LYS A 195 19.13 -44.73 29.88
N ALA A 196 18.74 -45.35 28.77
CA ALA A 196 17.71 -46.40 28.68
C ALA A 196 16.35 -46.01 29.35
N ALA A 197 16.07 -44.72 29.49
CA ALA A 197 14.87 -44.21 30.15
C ALA A 197 13.69 -44.06 29.17
N ALA A 198 12.51 -44.36 29.68
CA ALA A 198 11.27 -44.10 28.95
C ALA A 198 10.94 -42.59 28.99
N VAL A 199 10.91 -41.95 27.81
CA VAL A 199 10.57 -40.54 27.62
C VAL A 199 9.37 -40.42 26.70
N LYS A 200 8.75 -39.25 26.66
CA LYS A 200 7.56 -39.03 25.82
C LYS A 200 7.75 -37.82 24.92
N PHE A 201 7.19 -37.93 23.70
CA PHE A 201 7.02 -36.82 22.78
C PHE A 201 5.54 -36.56 22.57
N LYS A 202 5.07 -35.32 22.75
CA LYS A 202 3.70 -34.94 22.45
C LYS A 202 3.67 -34.05 21.20
N VAL A 203 2.96 -34.50 20.18
CA VAL A 203 2.82 -33.81 18.89
C VAL A 203 1.37 -33.86 18.48
N ASN A 204 0.80 -32.72 18.12
CA ASN A 204 -0.59 -32.64 17.61
C ASN A 204 -1.59 -33.36 18.51
N GLY A 205 -1.47 -33.16 19.83
CA GLY A 205 -2.34 -33.78 20.84
C GLY A 205 -2.02 -35.24 21.17
N LYS A 206 -1.26 -35.96 20.33
CA LYS A 206 -0.89 -37.37 20.54
C LYS A 206 0.43 -37.51 21.27
N THR A 207 0.51 -38.49 22.17
CA THR A 207 1.72 -38.81 22.92
C THR A 207 2.37 -40.08 22.36
N TYR A 208 3.67 -40.03 22.17
CA TYR A 208 4.51 -41.11 21.67
C TYR A 208 5.56 -41.44 22.72
N SER A 209 5.75 -42.71 23.03
CA SER A 209 6.78 -43.17 23.93
C SER A 209 8.05 -43.49 23.14
N ALA A 210 9.20 -43.13 23.68
CA ALA A 210 10.51 -43.44 23.17
C ALA A 210 11.45 -43.82 24.32
N LYS A 211 12.57 -44.48 24.00
CA LYS A 211 13.59 -44.84 24.96
C LYS A 211 14.90 -44.13 24.62
N THR A 212 15.55 -43.54 25.58
CA THR A 212 16.86 -42.91 25.39
C THR A 212 17.95 -43.95 25.14
N ASN A 213 18.92 -43.63 24.32
CA ASN A 213 20.11 -44.45 24.10
C ASN A 213 21.17 -44.19 25.20
N ALA A 214 22.35 -44.87 25.08
CA ALA A 214 23.45 -44.73 26.04
C ALA A 214 24.00 -43.28 26.16
N LYS A 215 23.79 -42.42 25.15
CA LYS A 215 24.18 -41.00 25.14
C LYS A 215 23.04 -40.05 25.58
N GLY A 216 21.93 -40.60 26.06
CA GLY A 216 20.76 -39.85 26.53
C GLY A 216 19.86 -39.32 25.40
N TYR A 217 20.03 -39.74 24.14
CA TYR A 217 19.20 -39.26 23.03
C TYR A 217 17.98 -40.15 22.83
N ALA A 218 16.84 -39.50 22.59
CA ALA A 218 15.65 -40.12 22.04
C ALA A 218 15.23 -39.39 20.74
N THR A 219 14.59 -40.10 19.83
CA THR A 219 14.20 -39.59 18.54
C THR A 219 12.70 -39.75 18.29
N PHE A 220 12.14 -38.83 17.49
CA PHE A 220 10.78 -38.92 16.98
C PHE A 220 10.81 -38.86 15.45
N GLU A 221 10.14 -39.83 14.82
CA GLU A 221 10.08 -39.96 13.36
C GLU A 221 9.14 -38.91 12.74
N THR A 222 9.69 -38.00 11.95
CA THR A 222 8.88 -36.96 11.30
C THR A 222 8.14 -37.45 10.05
N SER A 223 8.49 -38.60 9.52
CA SER A 223 7.95 -39.16 8.25
C SER A 223 6.44 -39.41 8.27
N ASN A 224 5.85 -39.54 9.45
CA ASN A 224 4.40 -39.74 9.62
C ASN A 224 3.60 -38.42 9.69
N LEU A 225 4.29 -37.28 9.75
CA LEU A 225 3.63 -36.00 9.76
C LEU A 225 3.25 -35.56 8.34
N LYS A 226 2.08 -34.93 8.22
CA LYS A 226 1.66 -34.26 6.98
C LYS A 226 2.44 -32.97 6.79
N VAL A 227 2.35 -32.36 5.59
CA VAL A 227 2.89 -31.02 5.35
C VAL A 227 2.22 -30.02 6.30
N GLY A 228 3.03 -29.25 7.00
CA GLY A 228 2.53 -28.31 8.01
C GLY A 228 3.59 -27.94 9.04
N SER A 229 3.18 -27.15 10.00
CA SER A 229 4.00 -26.73 11.14
C SER A 229 3.40 -27.31 12.41
N TYR A 230 4.25 -27.88 13.25
CA TYR A 230 3.87 -28.59 14.46
C TYR A 230 4.72 -28.13 15.63
N VAL A 231 4.13 -28.13 16.81
CA VAL A 231 4.89 -28.04 18.06
C VAL A 231 5.08 -29.47 18.59
N ILE A 232 6.34 -29.85 18.81
CA ILE A 232 6.71 -31.07 19.53
C ILE A 232 7.13 -30.71 20.94
N GLN A 233 6.65 -31.43 21.90
CA GLN A 233 7.04 -31.29 23.30
C GLN A 233 7.75 -32.58 23.73
N ALA A 234 9.04 -32.49 24.02
CA ALA A 234 9.80 -33.54 24.68
C ALA A 234 9.51 -33.50 26.18
N ILE A 235 9.20 -34.65 26.78
CA ILE A 235 8.74 -34.75 28.17
C ILE A 235 9.66 -35.74 28.91
N HIS A 236 10.34 -35.22 29.91
CA HIS A 236 11.21 -35.98 30.80
C HIS A 236 10.39 -36.77 31.83
N PRO A 237 10.86 -37.93 32.33
CA PRO A 237 10.18 -38.67 33.40
C PRO A 237 9.92 -37.87 34.68
N ASN A 238 10.80 -36.91 35.00
CA ASN A 238 10.64 -36.03 36.18
C ASN A 238 9.61 -34.91 35.97
N GLY A 239 8.96 -34.86 34.79
CA GLY A 239 7.93 -33.85 34.42
C GLY A 239 8.45 -32.63 33.69
N TYR A 240 9.77 -32.45 33.48
CA TYR A 240 10.32 -31.35 32.69
C TYR A 240 9.87 -31.47 31.22
N LYS A 241 9.59 -30.32 30.61
CA LYS A 241 9.09 -30.26 29.22
C LYS A 241 9.89 -29.24 28.42
N LYS A 242 10.29 -29.63 27.20
CA LYS A 242 10.91 -28.72 26.23
C LYS A 242 10.09 -28.75 24.92
N SER A 243 9.67 -27.60 24.47
CA SER A 243 8.94 -27.46 23.21
C SER A 243 9.87 -26.99 22.11
N ASN A 244 9.69 -27.56 20.91
CA ASN A 244 10.36 -27.17 19.66
C ASN A 244 9.39 -27.18 18.50
N LYS A 245 9.79 -26.57 17.38
CA LYS A 245 9.02 -26.53 16.14
C LYS A 245 9.48 -27.62 15.16
N ILE A 246 8.52 -28.30 14.54
CA ILE A 246 8.78 -29.16 13.38
C ILE A 246 8.04 -28.56 12.19
N VAL A 247 8.78 -28.29 11.11
CA VAL A 247 8.20 -27.82 9.84
C VAL A 247 8.40 -28.87 8.77
N ILE A 248 7.28 -29.42 8.27
CA ILE A 248 7.28 -30.37 7.17
C ILE A 248 6.90 -29.62 5.88
N LYS A 249 7.86 -29.40 5.01
CA LYS A 249 7.68 -28.76 3.70
C LYS A 249 7.25 -29.79 2.65
N ASN A 250 6.72 -29.33 1.53
CA ASN A 250 6.44 -30.21 0.39
C ASN A 250 7.72 -30.85 -0.15
N SER A 251 7.68 -32.15 -0.47
CA SER A 251 8.74 -32.83 -1.21
C SER A 251 8.61 -32.62 -2.73
N VAL A 252 7.55 -31.94 -3.17
CA VAL A 252 7.35 -31.46 -4.55
C VAL A 252 6.97 -30.00 -4.49
N VAL A 253 7.71 -29.15 -5.17
CA VAL A 253 7.43 -27.70 -5.28
C VAL A 253 7.19 -27.37 -6.76
N ALA A 254 6.02 -26.87 -7.07
CA ALA A 254 5.65 -26.42 -8.41
C ALA A 254 4.78 -25.17 -8.31
N SER A 255 4.82 -24.34 -9.34
CA SER A 255 4.01 -23.12 -9.46
C SER A 255 3.03 -23.23 -10.62
N ASN A 256 1.98 -22.43 -10.59
CA ASN A 256 1.12 -22.26 -11.75
C ASN A 256 1.92 -21.69 -12.92
N VAL A 257 1.59 -22.12 -14.12
CA VAL A 257 2.23 -21.65 -15.35
C VAL A 257 1.20 -20.97 -16.22
N LYS A 258 1.49 -19.74 -16.63
CA LYS A 258 0.77 -19.06 -17.71
C LYS A 258 1.75 -18.86 -18.85
N LYS A 259 1.36 -19.28 -20.05
CA LYS A 259 2.19 -19.16 -21.26
C LYS A 259 1.33 -18.89 -22.49
N HIS A 260 1.93 -18.29 -23.51
CA HIS A 260 1.28 -18.17 -24.81
C HIS A 260 1.34 -19.50 -25.59
N TYR A 261 0.37 -19.69 -26.47
CA TYR A 261 0.31 -20.83 -27.36
C TYR A 261 1.60 -20.94 -28.17
N LEU A 262 2.12 -22.16 -28.30
CA LEU A 262 3.41 -22.51 -28.94
C LEU A 262 4.65 -21.84 -28.34
N SER A 263 4.55 -21.18 -27.17
CA SER A 263 5.73 -20.68 -26.48
C SER A 263 6.60 -21.82 -25.96
N SER A 264 7.92 -21.62 -25.92
CA SER A 264 8.89 -22.59 -25.43
C SER A 264 8.89 -22.78 -23.91
N LYS A 265 8.13 -21.98 -23.18
CA LYS A 265 8.01 -22.05 -21.71
C LYS A 265 7.48 -23.40 -21.27
N LYS A 266 8.19 -24.06 -20.37
CA LYS A 266 7.88 -25.40 -19.86
C LYS A 266 7.14 -25.30 -18.51
N PHE A 267 6.43 -26.38 -18.18
CA PHE A 267 6.01 -26.61 -16.80
C PHE A 267 7.15 -27.30 -16.07
N SER A 268 7.50 -26.81 -14.89
CA SER A 268 8.62 -27.36 -14.11
C SER A 268 8.22 -27.55 -12.65
N ALA A 269 8.80 -28.58 -12.02
CA ALA A 269 8.65 -28.82 -10.60
C ALA A 269 9.99 -29.27 -10.01
N THR A 270 10.24 -28.88 -8.76
CA THR A 270 11.39 -29.29 -7.98
C THR A 270 11.00 -30.42 -7.05
N PHE A 271 11.82 -31.45 -6.95
CA PHE A 271 11.58 -32.66 -6.18
C PHE A 271 12.67 -32.87 -5.13
N TYR A 272 12.27 -33.35 -3.97
CA TYR A 272 13.16 -33.70 -2.87
C TYR A 272 13.03 -35.17 -2.55
N GLY A 273 14.14 -35.81 -2.24
CA GLY A 273 14.22 -37.24 -1.84
C GLY A 273 13.75 -37.47 -0.41
N LYS A 274 13.76 -38.75 0.00
CA LYS A 274 13.49 -39.13 1.40
C LYS A 274 14.57 -38.67 2.37
N ASP A 275 15.74 -38.34 1.89
CA ASP A 275 16.83 -37.73 2.67
C ASP A 275 16.67 -36.23 2.88
N GLY A 276 15.58 -35.63 2.39
CA GLY A 276 15.31 -34.21 2.42
C GLY A 276 16.12 -33.36 1.43
N LYS A 277 17.03 -33.99 0.66
CA LYS A 277 17.87 -33.31 -0.34
C LYS A 277 17.17 -33.25 -1.70
N LEU A 278 17.71 -32.46 -2.62
CA LEU A 278 17.22 -32.36 -3.98
C LEU A 278 17.31 -33.73 -4.67
N LEU A 279 16.23 -34.17 -5.28
CA LEU A 279 16.14 -35.46 -6.00
C LEU A 279 16.77 -35.31 -7.39
N ALA A 280 18.10 -35.38 -7.46
CA ALA A 280 18.87 -35.20 -8.69
C ALA A 280 18.91 -36.44 -9.55
N ASN A 281 18.83 -36.27 -10.89
CA ASN A 281 19.01 -37.32 -11.90
C ASN A 281 18.10 -38.56 -11.72
N LYS A 282 16.89 -38.39 -11.17
CA LYS A 282 15.90 -39.45 -10.95
C LYS A 282 14.64 -39.19 -11.77
N TYR A 283 13.99 -40.27 -12.19
CA TYR A 283 12.71 -40.20 -12.90
C TYR A 283 11.59 -39.84 -11.91
N VAL A 284 10.77 -38.86 -12.30
CA VAL A 284 9.56 -38.40 -11.61
C VAL A 284 8.40 -38.44 -12.59
N LYS A 285 7.17 -38.30 -12.11
CA LYS A 285 5.98 -38.38 -12.97
C LYS A 285 5.22 -37.06 -12.97
N PHE A 286 4.81 -36.63 -14.16
CA PHE A 286 3.74 -35.67 -14.34
C PHE A 286 2.48 -36.39 -14.81
N TYR A 287 1.32 -35.89 -14.41
CA TYR A 287 0.03 -36.45 -14.81
C TYR A 287 -0.89 -35.34 -15.30
N ARG A 288 -1.56 -35.58 -16.43
CA ARG A 288 -2.54 -34.66 -17.02
C ARG A 288 -3.60 -35.46 -17.76
N ASN A 289 -4.88 -35.26 -17.45
CA ASN A 289 -6.02 -35.81 -18.21
C ASN A 289 -5.94 -37.30 -18.54
N GLY A 290 -5.52 -38.14 -17.61
CA GLY A 290 -5.38 -39.58 -17.82
C GLY A 290 -3.97 -40.06 -18.23
N GLU A 291 -3.11 -39.17 -18.69
CA GLU A 291 -1.77 -39.51 -19.19
C GLU A 291 -0.68 -39.24 -18.15
N TYR A 292 0.31 -40.18 -18.12
CA TYR A 292 1.51 -40.04 -17.29
C TYR A 292 2.74 -39.77 -18.16
N PHE A 293 3.55 -38.81 -17.71
CA PHE A 293 4.80 -38.43 -18.36
C PHE A 293 5.96 -38.71 -17.41
N ASN A 294 6.88 -39.60 -17.77
CA ASN A 294 8.10 -39.84 -17.01
C ASN A 294 9.17 -38.85 -17.44
N VAL A 295 9.67 -38.06 -16.52
CA VAL A 295 10.67 -37.01 -16.78
C VAL A 295 11.81 -37.14 -15.80
N LYS A 296 13.06 -37.11 -16.29
CA LYS A 296 14.26 -37.15 -15.43
C LYS A 296 14.53 -35.74 -14.86
N THR A 297 14.76 -35.64 -13.55
CA THR A 297 15.21 -34.41 -12.91
C THR A 297 16.67 -34.11 -13.29
N ASN A 298 17.01 -32.83 -13.33
CA ASN A 298 18.41 -32.40 -13.48
C ASN A 298 19.18 -32.46 -12.14
N SER A 299 20.43 -31.99 -12.10
CA SER A 299 21.27 -31.92 -10.90
C SER A 299 20.66 -31.07 -9.78
N LYS A 300 19.76 -30.12 -10.10
CA LYS A 300 19.04 -29.29 -9.14
C LYS A 300 17.67 -29.86 -8.74
N GLY A 301 17.43 -31.16 -9.01
CA GLY A 301 16.16 -31.81 -8.67
C GLY A 301 14.95 -31.30 -9.46
N ILE A 302 15.15 -30.58 -10.57
CA ILE A 302 14.07 -29.99 -11.36
C ILE A 302 13.75 -30.87 -12.54
N ALA A 303 12.49 -31.29 -12.69
CA ALA A 303 11.95 -31.89 -13.91
C ALA A 303 11.11 -30.84 -14.66
N SER A 304 11.21 -30.84 -15.99
CA SER A 304 10.51 -29.89 -16.86
C SER A 304 9.89 -30.61 -18.04
N ILE A 305 8.64 -30.31 -18.37
CA ILE A 305 7.91 -30.85 -19.51
C ILE A 305 7.43 -29.74 -20.44
N ALA A 306 7.62 -29.92 -21.74
CA ALA A 306 7.06 -29.04 -22.75
C ALA A 306 5.54 -29.21 -22.82
N ILE A 307 4.83 -28.09 -23.03
CA ILE A 307 3.39 -28.11 -23.13
C ILE A 307 2.96 -27.62 -24.50
N ILE A 308 2.40 -28.51 -25.27
CA ILE A 308 1.90 -28.28 -26.62
C ILE A 308 0.39 -28.55 -26.59
N SER A 309 -0.40 -27.50 -26.38
CA SER A 309 -1.87 -27.53 -26.41
C SER A 309 -2.41 -26.20 -26.88
N LYS A 310 -3.57 -26.20 -27.53
CA LYS A 310 -4.32 -24.99 -27.86
C LYS A 310 -4.66 -24.22 -26.57
N PRO A 311 -4.98 -22.92 -26.65
CA PRO A 311 -5.37 -22.12 -25.49
C PRO A 311 -6.44 -22.79 -24.65
N THR A 312 -6.10 -23.06 -23.41
CA THR A 312 -6.94 -23.76 -22.42
C THR A 312 -6.29 -23.66 -21.05
N THR A 313 -7.03 -24.04 -20.04
CA THR A 313 -6.50 -24.21 -18.66
C THR A 313 -6.74 -25.64 -18.20
N PHE A 314 -5.70 -26.28 -17.70
CA PHE A 314 -5.78 -27.62 -17.12
C PHE A 314 -4.88 -27.74 -15.90
N LYS A 315 -5.09 -28.80 -15.12
CA LYS A 315 -4.28 -29.11 -13.95
C LYS A 315 -3.16 -30.09 -14.33
N MET A 316 -1.90 -29.73 -14.09
CA MET A 316 -0.76 -30.61 -14.14
C MET A 316 -0.42 -31.07 -12.72
N VAL A 317 -0.33 -32.38 -12.51
CA VAL A 317 0.00 -32.97 -11.21
C VAL A 317 1.42 -33.50 -11.26
N SER A 318 2.28 -32.98 -10.40
CA SER A 318 3.66 -33.49 -10.20
C SER A 318 3.63 -34.55 -9.10
N ILE A 319 4.22 -35.70 -9.37
CA ILE A 319 4.20 -36.91 -8.51
C ILE A 319 5.62 -37.32 -8.17
N ASN A 320 5.95 -37.30 -6.90
CA ASN A 320 7.23 -37.75 -6.38
C ASN A 320 7.17 -39.28 -6.12
N PRO A 321 7.90 -40.09 -6.86
CA PRO A 321 7.83 -41.57 -6.72
C PRO A 321 8.41 -42.06 -5.39
N GLN A 322 9.32 -41.31 -4.76
CA GLN A 322 9.92 -41.73 -3.48
C GLN A 322 9.00 -41.46 -2.28
N THR A 323 8.31 -40.33 -2.31
CA THR A 323 7.49 -39.89 -1.16
C THR A 323 5.99 -40.11 -1.38
N GLY A 324 5.59 -40.41 -2.60
CA GLY A 324 4.18 -40.50 -3.01
C GLY A 324 3.44 -39.17 -3.07
N GLN A 325 4.12 -38.06 -2.78
CA GLN A 325 3.46 -36.75 -2.77
C GLN A 325 3.01 -36.32 -4.16
N LYS A 326 1.77 -35.81 -4.23
CA LYS A 326 1.15 -35.29 -5.45
C LYS A 326 0.85 -33.82 -5.26
N VAL A 327 1.34 -32.97 -6.17
CA VAL A 327 1.09 -31.52 -6.14
C VAL A 327 0.56 -31.08 -7.50
N GLY A 328 -0.69 -30.66 -7.51
CA GLY A 328 -1.36 -30.12 -8.71
C GLY A 328 -1.17 -28.62 -8.84
N ARG A 329 -0.92 -28.13 -10.06
CA ARG A 329 -0.84 -26.72 -10.42
C ARG A 329 -1.54 -26.46 -11.73
N ASN A 330 -2.11 -25.26 -11.88
CA ASN A 330 -2.77 -24.89 -13.11
C ASN A 330 -1.76 -24.47 -14.16
N VAL A 331 -1.98 -24.95 -15.37
CA VAL A 331 -1.31 -24.50 -16.58
C VAL A 331 -2.34 -23.81 -17.44
N THR A 332 -2.15 -22.51 -17.66
CA THR A 332 -3.02 -21.70 -18.51
C THR A 332 -2.26 -21.32 -19.78
N ILE A 333 -2.74 -21.81 -20.89
CA ILE A 333 -2.24 -21.44 -22.21
C ILE A 333 -3.18 -20.39 -22.76
N VAL A 334 -2.65 -19.20 -23.03
CA VAL A 334 -3.39 -18.08 -23.62
C VAL A 334 -3.08 -17.97 -25.10
N SER A 335 -3.97 -17.33 -25.84
CA SER A 335 -3.76 -17.03 -27.26
C SER A 335 -2.48 -16.22 -27.50
N THR A 336 -1.86 -16.41 -28.67
CA THR A 336 -0.82 -15.51 -29.18
C THR A 336 -1.35 -14.12 -29.49
N LEU A 337 -2.67 -13.97 -29.60
CA LEU A 337 -3.35 -12.70 -29.84
C LEU A 337 -4.00 -12.18 -28.56
N SER A 338 -3.96 -10.87 -28.38
CA SER A 338 -4.68 -10.20 -27.31
C SER A 338 -5.27 -8.88 -27.82
N ALA A 339 -6.58 -8.69 -27.63
CA ALA A 339 -7.29 -7.48 -27.95
C ALA A 339 -8.27 -7.14 -26.81
N SER A 340 -8.41 -5.85 -26.53
CA SER A 340 -9.36 -5.37 -25.52
C SER A 340 -10.73 -5.14 -26.17
N LYS A 341 -11.78 -5.32 -25.38
CA LYS A 341 -13.13 -4.89 -25.77
C LYS A 341 -13.10 -3.40 -26.14
N VAL A 342 -13.79 -3.04 -27.20
CA VAL A 342 -13.87 -1.65 -27.64
C VAL A 342 -15.31 -1.18 -27.49
N SER A 343 -15.47 0.00 -26.90
CA SER A 343 -16.72 0.75 -26.93
C SER A 343 -16.46 2.06 -27.64
N THR A 344 -17.22 2.35 -28.68
CA THR A 344 -17.08 3.56 -29.49
C THR A 344 -18.45 4.06 -29.92
N PHE A 345 -18.45 5.12 -30.74
CA PHE A 345 -19.68 5.72 -31.26
C PHE A 345 -19.82 5.42 -32.74
N SER A 346 -21.10 5.36 -33.21
CA SER A 346 -21.42 5.21 -34.61
C SER A 346 -20.85 6.40 -35.39
N ASP A 347 -20.47 6.14 -36.63
CA ASP A 347 -19.93 7.11 -37.58
C ASP A 347 -18.57 7.75 -37.17
N LYS A 348 -17.99 7.33 -36.06
CA LYS A 348 -16.63 7.68 -35.67
C LYS A 348 -15.65 6.64 -36.20
N THR A 349 -14.64 7.08 -36.92
CA THR A 349 -13.50 6.21 -37.25
C THR A 349 -12.76 5.84 -35.95
N THR A 350 -12.69 4.55 -35.65
CA THR A 350 -12.07 4.01 -34.42
C THR A 350 -11.01 3.02 -34.82
N THR A 351 -9.91 3.01 -34.07
CA THR A 351 -8.82 2.06 -34.28
C THR A 351 -8.98 0.86 -33.35
N PHE A 352 -9.11 -0.33 -33.91
CA PHE A 352 -9.04 -1.59 -33.18
C PHE A 352 -7.59 -2.07 -33.13
N LYS A 353 -7.11 -2.39 -31.93
CA LYS A 353 -5.72 -2.76 -31.68
C LYS A 353 -5.61 -4.20 -31.24
N VAL A 354 -4.69 -4.96 -31.85
CA VAL A 354 -4.42 -6.34 -31.53
C VAL A 354 -2.93 -6.51 -31.24
N LYS A 355 -2.60 -7.08 -30.10
CA LYS A 355 -1.22 -7.47 -29.75
C LYS A 355 -0.94 -8.88 -30.21
N LEU A 356 0.25 -9.11 -30.76
CA LEU A 356 0.72 -10.43 -31.16
C LEU A 356 1.94 -10.83 -30.34
N TYR A 357 1.90 -12.05 -29.79
CA TYR A 357 2.97 -12.62 -28.96
C TYR A 357 3.59 -13.87 -29.60
N LYS A 358 4.91 -14.01 -29.45
CA LYS A 358 5.68 -15.23 -29.74
C LYS A 358 6.71 -15.41 -28.62
N ASN A 359 6.77 -16.61 -28.03
CA ASN A 359 7.68 -16.90 -26.90
C ASN A 359 7.62 -15.83 -25.79
N GLU A 360 6.43 -15.47 -25.35
CA GLU A 360 6.14 -14.47 -24.31
C GLU A 360 6.50 -13.00 -24.67
N LYS A 361 7.02 -12.75 -25.86
CA LYS A 361 7.43 -11.42 -26.32
C LYS A 361 6.48 -10.92 -27.41
N LEU A 362 6.29 -9.62 -27.47
CA LEU A 362 5.57 -8.94 -28.54
C LEU A 362 6.37 -9.05 -29.86
N VAL A 363 5.67 -9.28 -30.95
CA VAL A 363 6.27 -9.51 -32.26
C VAL A 363 6.11 -8.26 -33.12
N LYS A 364 7.22 -7.77 -33.69
CA LYS A 364 7.25 -6.62 -34.61
C LYS A 364 7.08 -7.07 -36.05
N ASN A 365 6.54 -6.20 -36.90
CA ASN A 365 6.42 -6.36 -38.36
C ASN A 365 5.76 -7.68 -38.79
N ALA A 366 4.89 -8.26 -37.97
CA ALA A 366 4.20 -9.51 -38.24
C ALA A 366 2.76 -9.25 -38.75
N LYS A 367 2.29 -10.08 -39.68
CA LYS A 367 0.93 -9.98 -40.20
C LYS A 367 -0.09 -10.47 -39.19
N VAL A 368 -1.19 -9.76 -39.05
CA VAL A 368 -2.40 -10.15 -38.29
C VAL A 368 -3.60 -9.89 -39.18
N TYR A 369 -4.54 -10.80 -39.23
CA TYR A 369 -5.80 -10.60 -39.93
C TYR A 369 -6.91 -10.26 -38.92
N VAL A 370 -7.73 -9.28 -39.25
CA VAL A 370 -8.91 -8.91 -38.47
C VAL A 370 -10.13 -8.99 -39.36
N TYR A 371 -11.07 -9.84 -39.01
CA TYR A 371 -12.34 -9.99 -39.73
C TYR A 371 -13.40 -9.13 -39.04
N ILE A 372 -14.00 -8.23 -39.78
CA ILE A 372 -15.05 -7.31 -39.35
C ILE A 372 -16.28 -7.56 -40.24
N LYS A 373 -17.36 -8.08 -39.64
CA LYS A 373 -18.55 -8.50 -40.41
C LYS A 373 -18.20 -9.41 -41.60
N GLY A 374 -17.27 -10.34 -41.42
CA GLY A 374 -16.78 -11.25 -42.47
C GLY A 374 -15.70 -10.68 -43.39
N ALA A 375 -15.56 -9.37 -43.47
CA ALA A 375 -14.54 -8.74 -44.32
C ALA A 375 -13.15 -8.85 -43.65
N LYS A 376 -12.17 -9.40 -44.40
CA LYS A 376 -10.78 -9.55 -43.96
C LYS A 376 -10.03 -8.23 -44.11
N LYS A 377 -9.44 -7.75 -43.03
CA LYS A 377 -8.45 -6.69 -43.02
C LYS A 377 -7.10 -7.20 -42.59
N THR A 378 -6.05 -6.81 -43.30
CA THR A 378 -4.65 -7.19 -42.96
C THR A 378 -3.96 -6.00 -42.32
N ALA A 379 -3.30 -6.23 -41.19
CA ALA A 379 -2.45 -5.24 -40.55
C ALA A 379 -1.10 -5.88 -40.17
N LYS A 380 -0.06 -5.06 -40.12
CA LYS A 380 1.25 -5.47 -39.55
C LYS A 380 1.41 -4.88 -38.17
N THR A 381 2.06 -5.61 -37.28
CA THR A 381 2.40 -5.12 -35.94
C THR A 381 3.51 -4.07 -36.04
N ASP A 382 3.38 -3.02 -35.25
CA ASP A 382 4.37 -1.95 -35.10
C ASP A 382 5.57 -2.37 -34.21
N ALA A 383 6.41 -1.40 -33.84
CA ALA A 383 7.55 -1.61 -32.97
C ALA A 383 7.16 -2.15 -31.56
N ASN A 384 5.91 -1.92 -31.14
CA ASN A 384 5.35 -2.38 -29.85
C ASN A 384 4.54 -3.67 -30.00
N GLY A 385 4.60 -4.35 -31.16
CA GLY A 385 3.88 -5.58 -31.42
C GLY A 385 2.37 -5.42 -31.54
N ILE A 386 1.88 -4.21 -31.92
CA ILE A 386 0.46 -3.88 -32.04
C ILE A 386 0.08 -3.73 -33.51
N ALA A 387 -0.84 -4.56 -33.97
CA ALA A 387 -1.52 -4.38 -35.25
C ALA A 387 -2.76 -3.50 -35.06
N SER A 388 -2.91 -2.48 -35.90
CA SER A 388 -3.99 -1.49 -35.84
C SER A 388 -4.87 -1.57 -37.09
N VAL A 389 -6.18 -1.61 -36.88
CA VAL A 389 -7.18 -1.62 -37.97
C VAL A 389 -8.23 -0.56 -37.69
N ASN A 390 -8.36 0.38 -38.63
CA ASN A 390 -9.42 1.39 -38.54
C ASN A 390 -10.75 0.82 -39.04
N PHE A 391 -11.83 1.18 -38.34
CA PHE A 391 -13.19 0.82 -38.73
C PHE A 391 -14.17 1.96 -38.44
N LYS A 392 -15.28 1.95 -39.17
CA LYS A 392 -16.44 2.81 -38.97
C LYS A 392 -17.68 1.92 -39.13
N LEU A 393 -18.50 1.83 -38.08
CA LEU A 393 -19.67 0.95 -38.09
C LEU A 393 -20.89 1.66 -37.50
N ALA A 394 -22.06 1.28 -37.94
CA ALA A 394 -23.32 1.71 -37.35
C ALA A 394 -23.48 1.20 -35.91
N LYS A 395 -24.45 1.74 -35.16
CA LYS A 395 -24.81 1.26 -33.84
C LYS A 395 -25.03 -0.26 -33.83
N GLY A 396 -24.43 -0.93 -32.90
CA GLY A 396 -24.57 -2.40 -32.75
C GLY A 396 -23.49 -3.04 -31.91
N ASN A 397 -23.65 -4.31 -31.67
CA ASN A 397 -22.65 -5.15 -31.04
C ASN A 397 -22.04 -6.07 -32.09
N TYR A 398 -20.73 -6.06 -32.19
CA TYR A 398 -19.99 -6.79 -33.20
C TYR A 398 -18.96 -7.73 -32.58
N ASP A 399 -18.75 -8.86 -33.22
CA ASP A 399 -17.65 -9.76 -32.94
C ASP A 399 -16.53 -9.52 -33.95
N PHE A 400 -15.42 -8.98 -33.53
CA PHE A 400 -14.21 -8.89 -34.34
C PHE A 400 -13.40 -10.16 -34.12
N VAL A 401 -13.04 -10.85 -35.19
CA VAL A 401 -12.20 -12.04 -35.13
C VAL A 401 -10.78 -11.66 -35.55
N SER A 402 -9.85 -11.70 -34.60
CA SER A 402 -8.42 -11.54 -34.88
C SER A 402 -7.81 -12.91 -35.11
N TYR A 403 -7.04 -13.08 -36.19
CA TYR A 403 -6.43 -14.34 -36.59
C TYR A 403 -4.92 -14.16 -36.75
N ASP A 404 -4.18 -15.08 -36.15
CA ASP A 404 -2.73 -15.19 -36.27
C ASP A 404 -2.40 -16.24 -37.35
N PRO A 405 -1.88 -15.82 -38.51
CA PRO A 405 -1.58 -16.75 -39.60
C PRO A 405 -0.40 -17.70 -39.31
N TYR A 406 0.41 -17.42 -38.29
CA TYR A 406 1.56 -18.24 -37.94
C TYR A 406 1.21 -19.41 -37.02
N THR A 407 0.19 -19.25 -36.20
CA THR A 407 -0.28 -20.30 -35.27
C THR A 407 -1.65 -20.84 -35.65
N GLU A 408 -2.26 -20.29 -36.70
CA GLU A 408 -3.62 -20.60 -37.17
C GLU A 408 -4.69 -20.49 -36.08
N TYR A 409 -4.45 -19.58 -35.13
CA TYR A 409 -5.35 -19.39 -34.00
C TYR A 409 -6.08 -18.04 -34.09
N SER A 410 -7.33 -18.04 -33.65
CA SER A 410 -8.16 -16.84 -33.63
C SER A 410 -8.74 -16.54 -32.26
N ILE A 411 -9.02 -15.26 -32.03
CA ILE A 411 -9.79 -14.79 -30.89
C ILE A 411 -10.97 -13.93 -31.34
N LYS A 412 -12.07 -13.99 -30.61
CA LYS A 412 -13.22 -13.08 -30.77
C LYS A 412 -13.16 -11.98 -29.74
N THR A 413 -13.36 -10.75 -30.17
CA THR A 413 -13.38 -9.57 -29.30
C THR A 413 -14.67 -8.79 -29.52
N LYS A 414 -15.38 -8.51 -28.46
CA LYS A 414 -16.61 -7.71 -28.50
C LYS A 414 -16.31 -6.25 -28.77
N VAL A 415 -16.97 -5.66 -29.75
CA VAL A 415 -16.94 -4.25 -30.09
C VAL A 415 -18.37 -3.70 -30.02
N ALA A 416 -18.59 -2.79 -29.08
CA ALA A 416 -19.87 -2.11 -28.92
C ALA A 416 -19.82 -0.74 -29.56
N VAL A 417 -20.66 -0.49 -30.55
CA VAL A 417 -20.80 0.81 -31.17
C VAL A 417 -22.09 1.47 -30.66
N LYS A 418 -21.92 2.54 -29.89
CA LYS A 418 -23.01 3.34 -29.31
C LYS A 418 -23.32 4.51 -30.22
N LEU A 419 -24.57 4.89 -30.28
CA LEU A 419 -24.96 6.13 -30.96
C LEU A 419 -24.72 7.31 -30.01
N ALA A 420 -23.95 8.30 -30.42
CA ALA A 420 -23.78 9.57 -29.74
C ALA A 420 -24.24 10.69 -30.62
N SER A 421 -25.48 11.09 -30.45
CA SER A 421 -26.08 12.16 -31.25
C SER A 421 -26.10 13.52 -30.55
N ILE A 422 -25.71 13.60 -29.25
CA ILE A 422 -25.80 14.85 -28.48
C ILE A 422 -24.44 15.23 -27.91
N ARG A 423 -24.02 16.47 -28.15
CA ARG A 423 -22.93 17.14 -27.45
C ARG A 423 -23.53 18.18 -26.51
N ALA A 424 -23.33 18.04 -25.24
CA ALA A 424 -23.80 18.94 -24.20
C ALA A 424 -22.84 18.88 -23.03
N TYR A 425 -22.70 19.97 -22.30
CA TYR A 425 -21.71 20.16 -21.24
C TYR A 425 -22.38 20.69 -19.98
N THR A 426 -21.69 20.61 -18.86
CA THR A 426 -22.09 21.27 -17.63
C THR A 426 -22.12 22.78 -17.84
N LYS A 427 -23.13 23.45 -17.33
CA LYS A 427 -23.27 24.89 -17.37
C LYS A 427 -23.19 25.43 -15.94
N ASN A 428 -22.42 26.48 -15.79
CA ASN A 428 -22.37 27.25 -14.56
C ASN A 428 -23.07 28.59 -14.77
N THR A 429 -23.81 29.04 -13.79
CA THR A 429 -24.54 30.33 -13.83
C THR A 429 -24.80 30.80 -12.41
N TYR A 430 -25.44 31.98 -12.29
CA TYR A 430 -25.80 32.57 -11.00
C TYR A 430 -27.31 32.64 -10.83
N GLU A 431 -27.73 32.72 -9.56
CA GLU A 431 -29.11 32.83 -9.16
C GLU A 431 -29.78 34.02 -9.86
N ASP A 432 -31.03 33.81 -10.27
CA ASP A 432 -31.88 34.79 -10.96
C ASP A 432 -31.35 35.33 -12.28
N SER A 433 -30.19 34.84 -12.75
CA SER A 433 -29.67 35.19 -14.07
C SER A 433 -30.45 34.48 -15.15
N GLU A 434 -30.80 35.22 -16.21
CA GLU A 434 -31.37 34.62 -17.39
C GLU A 434 -30.29 33.82 -18.14
N THR A 435 -30.38 32.52 -18.08
CA THR A 435 -29.33 31.61 -18.54
C THR A 435 -29.80 30.81 -19.73
N THR A 436 -29.03 30.83 -20.80
CA THR A 436 -29.25 29.97 -21.97
C THR A 436 -28.36 28.72 -21.85
N TYR A 437 -29.01 27.56 -21.88
CA TYR A 437 -28.32 26.27 -22.01
C TYR A 437 -28.41 25.78 -23.44
N THR A 438 -27.28 25.32 -23.97
CA THR A 438 -27.18 24.85 -25.34
C THR A 438 -26.74 23.40 -25.43
N ALA A 439 -27.27 22.67 -26.40
CA ALA A 439 -26.79 21.33 -26.73
C ALA A 439 -26.79 21.16 -28.25
N THR A 440 -25.74 20.53 -28.78
CA THR A 440 -25.61 20.26 -30.21
C THR A 440 -26.09 18.86 -30.52
N LEU A 441 -26.96 18.72 -31.52
CA LEU A 441 -27.47 17.46 -32.00
C LEU A 441 -26.77 17.06 -33.30
N LEU A 442 -26.36 15.82 -33.40
CA LEU A 442 -25.70 15.25 -34.58
C LEU A 442 -26.59 14.21 -35.26
N ASN A 443 -26.46 14.10 -36.55
CA ASN A 443 -26.96 13.00 -37.36
C ASN A 443 -26.07 11.76 -37.20
N GLN A 444 -26.51 10.61 -37.73
CA GLN A 444 -25.73 9.38 -37.69
C GLN A 444 -24.42 9.44 -38.47
N ASP A 445 -24.32 10.32 -39.45
CA ASP A 445 -23.08 10.58 -40.21
C ASP A 445 -22.14 11.56 -39.54
N GLY A 446 -22.47 12.01 -38.32
CA GLY A 446 -21.68 12.98 -37.56
C GLY A 446 -21.90 14.43 -38.02
N SER A 447 -22.72 14.67 -39.02
CA SER A 447 -23.11 16.01 -39.43
C SER A 447 -24.06 16.67 -38.44
N LEU A 448 -24.16 18.00 -38.48
CA LEU A 448 -25.05 18.76 -37.61
C LEU A 448 -26.52 18.50 -37.98
N ALA A 449 -27.32 18.10 -37.00
CA ALA A 449 -28.76 17.87 -37.19
C ALA A 449 -29.51 19.20 -37.15
N LYS A 450 -29.80 19.77 -38.32
CA LYS A 450 -30.48 21.05 -38.47
C LYS A 450 -32.00 20.88 -38.35
N ASN A 451 -32.70 21.88 -37.84
CA ASN A 451 -34.16 21.92 -37.71
C ASN A 451 -34.79 20.63 -37.13
N THR A 452 -34.06 19.98 -36.20
CA THR A 452 -34.40 18.68 -35.66
C THR A 452 -34.87 18.82 -34.19
N LYS A 453 -35.95 18.13 -33.82
CA LYS A 453 -36.48 18.17 -32.45
C LYS A 453 -35.51 17.54 -31.47
N MET A 454 -35.27 18.21 -30.36
CA MET A 454 -34.55 17.72 -29.17
C MET A 454 -35.41 17.98 -27.92
N GLN A 455 -35.39 17.08 -26.99
CA GLN A 455 -35.99 17.28 -25.68
C GLN A 455 -34.91 17.60 -24.66
N MET A 456 -35.16 18.61 -23.82
CA MET A 456 -34.30 18.99 -22.71
C MET A 456 -35.16 19.03 -21.44
N THR A 457 -34.84 18.20 -20.45
CA THR A 457 -35.54 18.17 -19.16
C THR A 457 -34.65 18.80 -18.12
N LEU A 458 -35.12 19.90 -17.54
CA LEU A 458 -34.44 20.63 -16.48
C LEU A 458 -35.41 20.88 -15.33
N ASN A 459 -35.06 20.54 -14.11
CA ASN A 459 -35.88 20.73 -12.92
C ASN A 459 -37.32 20.20 -13.09
N GLY A 460 -37.44 18.98 -13.64
CA GLY A 460 -38.75 18.33 -13.88
C GLY A 460 -39.52 18.85 -15.10
N LYS A 461 -39.17 20.00 -15.65
CA LYS A 461 -39.82 20.57 -16.85
C LYS A 461 -39.13 20.10 -18.11
N THR A 462 -39.90 19.58 -19.07
CA THR A 462 -39.38 19.15 -20.37
C THR A 462 -39.70 20.19 -21.43
N TYR A 463 -38.66 20.60 -22.13
CA TYR A 463 -38.73 21.52 -23.28
C TYR A 463 -38.50 20.71 -24.56
N THR A 464 -39.34 20.90 -25.54
CA THR A 464 -39.12 20.35 -26.88
C THR A 464 -38.77 21.49 -27.82
N VAL A 465 -37.50 21.52 -28.24
CA VAL A 465 -36.94 22.59 -29.05
C VAL A 465 -36.40 22.04 -30.36
N LYS A 466 -36.32 22.87 -31.39
CA LYS A 466 -35.66 22.52 -32.65
C LYS A 466 -34.25 23.09 -32.69
N THR A 467 -33.32 22.32 -33.22
CA THR A 467 -31.97 22.80 -33.49
C THR A 467 -31.97 23.85 -34.62
N ASN A 468 -31.10 24.82 -34.50
CA ASN A 468 -30.86 25.83 -35.55
C ASN A 468 -30.01 25.26 -36.72
N VAL A 469 -29.57 26.12 -37.62
CA VAL A 469 -28.72 25.75 -38.77
C VAL A 469 -27.34 25.22 -38.36
N LYS A 470 -26.89 25.53 -37.16
CA LYS A 470 -25.63 25.02 -36.54
C LYS A 470 -25.88 23.73 -35.73
N GLY A 471 -27.06 23.12 -35.83
CA GLY A 471 -27.41 21.91 -35.06
C GLY A 471 -27.56 22.14 -33.56
N VAL A 472 -27.69 23.39 -33.10
CA VAL A 472 -27.76 23.75 -31.68
C VAL A 472 -29.21 23.97 -31.28
N ALA A 473 -29.63 23.29 -30.24
CA ALA A 473 -30.88 23.53 -29.53
C ALA A 473 -30.59 24.31 -28.24
N SER A 474 -31.47 25.25 -27.90
CA SER A 474 -31.29 26.11 -26.71
C SER A 474 -32.57 26.18 -25.89
N ILE A 475 -32.43 26.28 -24.59
CA ILE A 475 -33.49 26.68 -23.67
C ILE A 475 -32.97 27.77 -22.76
N THR A 476 -33.85 28.70 -22.42
CA THR A 476 -33.55 29.80 -21.50
C THR A 476 -34.34 29.61 -20.21
N PHE A 477 -33.73 29.87 -19.10
CA PHE A 477 -34.34 29.66 -17.77
C PHE A 477 -33.72 30.58 -16.73
N LYS A 478 -34.43 30.75 -15.63
CA LYS A 478 -33.94 31.35 -14.38
C LYS A 478 -34.10 30.32 -13.28
N LEU A 479 -33.09 30.13 -12.43
CA LEU A 479 -33.11 29.16 -11.34
C LEU A 479 -32.54 29.81 -10.07
N LYS A 480 -32.95 29.30 -8.94
CA LYS A 480 -32.37 29.61 -7.63
C LYS A 480 -31.06 28.87 -7.43
N GLU A 481 -30.25 29.31 -6.47
CA GLU A 481 -29.02 28.61 -6.11
C GLU A 481 -29.22 27.10 -5.95
N GLY A 482 -28.31 26.30 -6.50
CA GLY A 482 -28.37 24.86 -6.42
C GLY A 482 -27.71 24.14 -7.60
N LYS A 483 -27.75 22.81 -7.53
CA LYS A 483 -27.29 21.93 -8.61
C LYS A 483 -28.48 21.24 -9.26
N TYR A 484 -28.65 21.47 -10.54
CA TYR A 484 -29.77 20.95 -11.32
C TYR A 484 -29.28 19.99 -12.38
N LYS A 485 -29.97 18.86 -12.48
CA LYS A 485 -29.72 17.87 -13.53
C LYS A 485 -30.46 18.30 -14.80
N ILE A 486 -29.72 18.44 -15.91
CA ILE A 486 -30.32 18.60 -17.22
C ILE A 486 -30.13 17.36 -18.06
N VAL A 487 -31.22 16.84 -18.64
CA VAL A 487 -31.23 15.65 -19.48
C VAL A 487 -31.62 16.07 -20.88
N CYS A 488 -30.68 15.95 -21.82
CA CYS A 488 -30.92 16.16 -23.25
C CYS A 488 -31.22 14.81 -23.90
N LYS A 489 -32.31 14.70 -24.63
CA LYS A 489 -32.74 13.49 -25.34
C LYS A 489 -32.92 13.75 -26.81
N ASP A 490 -32.36 12.88 -27.66
CA ASP A 490 -32.64 12.79 -29.08
C ASP A 490 -33.84 11.85 -29.32
N PRO A 491 -35.04 12.34 -29.64
CA PRO A 491 -36.22 11.49 -29.84
C PRO A 491 -36.10 10.48 -30.99
N ARG A 492 -35.17 10.69 -31.92
CA ARG A 492 -34.96 9.80 -33.08
C ARG A 492 -34.26 8.49 -32.69
N THR A 493 -33.49 8.51 -31.58
CA THR A 493 -32.60 7.42 -31.21
C THR A 493 -32.76 7.00 -29.75
N ASP A 494 -33.61 7.71 -29.01
CA ASP A 494 -33.76 7.63 -27.56
C ASP A 494 -32.44 7.84 -26.79
N TYR A 495 -31.40 8.35 -27.47
CA TYR A 495 -30.14 8.68 -26.81
C TYR A 495 -30.34 9.85 -25.86
N THR A 496 -29.83 9.69 -24.64
CA THR A 496 -29.89 10.72 -23.62
C THR A 496 -28.47 11.08 -23.14
N LYS A 497 -28.22 12.36 -22.95
CA LYS A 497 -27.04 12.86 -22.25
C LYS A 497 -27.49 13.71 -21.07
N THR A 498 -26.94 13.39 -19.91
CA THR A 498 -27.18 14.14 -18.68
C THR A 498 -25.97 15.01 -18.39
N CYS A 499 -26.22 16.28 -18.07
CA CYS A 499 -25.25 17.25 -17.60
C CYS A 499 -25.78 17.92 -16.32
N ILE A 500 -24.97 18.79 -15.74
CA ILE A 500 -25.31 19.56 -14.56
C ILE A 500 -25.41 21.04 -14.92
N VAL A 501 -26.37 21.74 -14.35
CA VAL A 501 -26.39 23.20 -14.27
C VAL A 501 -26.10 23.55 -12.81
N ASN A 502 -24.96 24.15 -12.57
CA ASN A 502 -24.62 24.70 -11.26
C ASN A 502 -25.08 26.16 -11.22
N VAL A 503 -25.93 26.48 -10.27
CA VAL A 503 -26.40 27.85 -10.03
C VAL A 503 -25.80 28.30 -8.72
N TYR A 504 -25.02 29.34 -8.77
CA TYR A 504 -24.36 29.93 -7.61
C TYR A 504 -25.20 31.07 -7.07
N GLY A 505 -25.10 31.31 -5.78
CA GLY A 505 -25.70 32.46 -5.12
C GLY A 505 -25.24 33.79 -5.72
N PRO A 506 -25.91 34.89 -5.40
CA PRO A 506 -25.55 36.19 -5.94
C PRO A 506 -24.14 36.59 -5.48
N ILE A 507 -23.41 37.25 -6.37
CA ILE A 507 -22.15 37.88 -6.03
C ILE A 507 -22.51 39.12 -5.18
N VAL A 508 -22.26 39.03 -3.90
CA VAL A 508 -22.56 40.10 -2.93
C VAL A 508 -21.29 40.93 -2.70
N GLY A 509 -21.38 42.21 -2.74
CA GLY A 509 -20.33 43.07 -2.23
C GLY A 509 -19.49 43.85 -3.23
N ILE A 510 -19.93 44.02 -4.48
CA ILE A 510 -19.17 44.77 -5.48
C ILE A 510 -19.87 46.09 -5.79
N LYS A 511 -19.13 47.21 -5.63
CA LYS A 511 -19.57 48.55 -6.02
C LYS A 511 -18.68 49.05 -7.16
N PHE A 512 -19.30 49.70 -8.14
CA PHE A 512 -18.62 50.38 -9.23
C PHE A 512 -19.05 51.83 -9.29
N ASP A 513 -18.16 52.71 -9.70
CA ASP A 513 -18.52 54.12 -9.90
C ASP A 513 -19.44 54.29 -11.12
N LYS A 514 -19.12 53.62 -12.18
CA LYS A 514 -19.97 53.55 -13.38
C LYS A 514 -19.88 52.14 -14.01
N TYR A 515 -20.89 51.78 -14.70
CA TYR A 515 -20.84 50.55 -15.53
C TYR A 515 -21.63 50.73 -16.82
N GLY A 516 -21.24 50.02 -17.86
CA GLY A 516 -21.93 49.91 -19.10
C GLY A 516 -22.03 48.46 -19.56
N VAL A 517 -22.91 48.21 -20.51
CA VAL A 517 -23.06 46.88 -21.13
C VAL A 517 -22.80 47.04 -22.60
N SER A 518 -22.01 46.14 -23.21
CA SER A 518 -21.78 46.12 -24.64
C SER A 518 -23.09 46.06 -25.41
N GLU A 519 -23.08 46.47 -26.68
CA GLU A 519 -24.27 46.57 -27.50
C GLU A 519 -24.98 45.21 -27.66
N ASP A 520 -24.22 44.13 -27.71
CA ASP A 520 -24.71 42.76 -27.78
C ASP A 520 -25.07 42.16 -26.40
N GLY A 521 -24.89 42.90 -25.31
CA GLY A 521 -25.15 42.45 -23.94
C GLY A 521 -24.18 41.42 -23.42
N SER A 522 -23.09 41.12 -24.12
CA SER A 522 -22.15 40.06 -23.79
C SER A 522 -21.09 40.46 -22.77
N MET A 523 -20.79 41.76 -22.65
CA MET A 523 -19.71 42.25 -21.79
C MET A 523 -20.21 43.32 -20.83
N LEU A 524 -19.71 43.29 -19.59
CA LEU A 524 -19.82 44.35 -18.60
C LEU A 524 -18.55 45.20 -18.62
N MET A 525 -18.68 46.47 -18.90
CA MET A 525 -17.61 47.45 -18.81
C MET A 525 -17.83 48.29 -17.53
N VAL A 526 -16.78 48.49 -16.77
CA VAL A 526 -16.85 49.24 -15.51
C VAL A 526 -15.76 50.30 -15.46
N VAL A 527 -16.08 51.43 -14.88
CA VAL A 527 -15.15 52.52 -14.59
C VAL A 527 -15.12 52.72 -13.07
N GLY A 528 -13.94 52.99 -12.58
CA GLY A 528 -13.74 53.19 -11.15
C GLY A 528 -13.29 51.92 -10.44
N ARG A 529 -13.19 52.01 -9.15
CA ARG A 529 -12.63 50.96 -8.30
C ARG A 529 -13.72 49.97 -7.92
N PRO A 530 -13.63 48.71 -8.33
CA PRO A 530 -14.48 47.67 -7.75
C PRO A 530 -14.08 47.50 -6.29
N SER A 531 -14.98 47.81 -5.35
CA SER A 531 -14.80 47.55 -3.93
C SER A 531 -15.86 46.58 -3.44
N ALA A 532 -15.49 45.65 -2.58
CA ALA A 532 -16.45 44.83 -1.90
C ALA A 532 -16.96 45.53 -0.65
N VAL A 533 -18.18 45.24 -0.28
CA VAL A 533 -18.75 45.74 0.98
C VAL A 533 -18.06 44.98 2.13
N GLY A 534 -17.27 45.73 2.93
CA GLY A 534 -16.67 45.20 4.15
C GLY A 534 -15.15 45.06 4.18
N GLU A 535 -14.45 45.13 3.03
CA GLU A 535 -12.99 45.09 2.98
C GLU A 535 -12.46 46.09 1.95
N GLU A 536 -11.69 47.06 2.36
CA GLU A 536 -10.98 47.99 1.49
C GLU A 536 -9.49 47.61 1.47
N SER A 537 -8.92 47.46 0.27
CA SER A 537 -7.49 47.36 0.18
C SER A 537 -6.83 48.70 0.46
N LYS A 538 -5.61 48.67 1.00
CA LYS A 538 -4.75 49.84 1.24
C LYS A 538 -4.60 50.76 0.02
N TYR A 539 -4.79 50.22 -1.18
CA TYR A 539 -4.63 50.91 -2.46
C TYR A 539 -5.93 51.07 -3.26
N GLY A 540 -7.08 50.68 -2.67
CA GLY A 540 -8.39 50.88 -3.29
C GLY A 540 -8.75 49.93 -4.44
N TYR A 541 -7.93 48.88 -4.70
CA TYR A 541 -8.23 47.84 -5.65
C TYR A 541 -8.32 46.51 -4.93
N THR A 542 -9.50 46.03 -4.72
CA THR A 542 -9.73 44.73 -4.12
C THR A 542 -10.53 43.88 -5.10
N PHE A 543 -9.89 42.87 -5.65
CA PHE A 543 -10.57 41.87 -6.43
C PHE A 543 -11.00 40.77 -5.48
N TYR A 544 -12.27 40.68 -5.24
CA TYR A 544 -12.80 39.72 -4.29
C TYR A 544 -13.00 38.35 -4.92
N LYS A 545 -12.89 37.35 -4.07
CA LYS A 545 -13.28 35.98 -4.36
C LYS A 545 -14.63 35.92 -5.09
N THR A 546 -15.59 36.72 -4.67
CA THR A 546 -16.92 36.79 -5.27
C THR A 546 -16.94 37.32 -6.71
N LEU A 547 -16.00 38.17 -7.11
CA LEU A 547 -15.86 38.61 -8.48
C LEU A 547 -15.31 37.50 -9.39
N PHE A 548 -14.42 36.68 -8.84
CA PHE A 548 -13.71 35.63 -9.56
C PHE A 548 -14.26 34.21 -9.33
N GLU A 549 -15.26 34.06 -8.49
CA GLU A 549 -16.09 32.85 -8.43
C GLU A 549 -16.99 32.69 -9.66
N ARG A 550 -16.78 33.52 -10.67
CA ARG A 550 -17.41 33.39 -11.98
C ARG A 550 -16.87 32.19 -12.71
N THR A 551 -17.66 31.76 -13.65
CA THR A 551 -17.25 30.71 -14.55
C THR A 551 -16.47 31.28 -15.74
N CYS A 552 -15.46 30.55 -16.17
CA CYS A 552 -14.82 30.82 -17.44
C CYS A 552 -15.85 30.78 -18.58
N PRO A 553 -15.91 31.80 -19.43
CA PRO A 553 -16.88 31.84 -20.55
C PRO A 553 -16.62 30.77 -21.62
N TYR A 554 -15.41 30.21 -21.66
CA TYR A 554 -15.04 29.22 -22.67
C TYR A 554 -15.35 27.79 -22.20
N CYS A 555 -15.00 27.43 -20.97
CA CYS A 555 -15.15 26.06 -20.44
C CYS A 555 -16.15 25.93 -19.30
N GLY A 556 -16.57 27.03 -18.70
CA GLY A 556 -17.42 27.03 -17.51
C GLY A 556 -16.71 26.63 -16.22
N GLY A 557 -15.39 26.51 -16.22
CA GLY A 557 -14.57 26.20 -15.05
C GLY A 557 -14.48 27.36 -14.07
N HIS A 558 -14.09 27.07 -12.84
CA HIS A 558 -13.97 28.06 -11.76
C HIS A 558 -12.53 28.32 -11.33
N ASN A 559 -11.55 27.67 -11.92
CA ASN A 559 -10.15 27.78 -11.55
C ASN A 559 -9.51 29.00 -12.23
N LEU A 560 -9.94 30.19 -11.77
CA LEU A 560 -9.58 31.46 -12.36
C LEU A 560 -8.45 32.13 -11.61
N TYR A 561 -7.52 32.71 -12.35
CA TYR A 561 -6.34 33.41 -11.84
C TYR A 561 -6.21 34.76 -12.52
N TRP A 562 -5.59 35.72 -11.83
CA TRP A 562 -5.21 36.99 -12.37
C TRP A 562 -3.85 36.87 -13.05
N HIS A 563 -3.82 37.07 -14.37
CA HIS A 563 -2.59 37.08 -15.15
C HIS A 563 -2.20 38.51 -15.48
N ILE A 564 -1.17 39.01 -14.85
CA ILE A 564 -0.77 40.42 -14.91
C ILE A 564 0.40 40.56 -15.88
N PHE A 565 0.24 41.48 -16.85
CA PHE A 565 1.30 41.82 -17.80
C PHE A 565 2.07 43.05 -17.39
N TRP A 566 1.39 44.00 -16.71
CA TRP A 566 1.98 45.25 -16.29
C TRP A 566 1.39 45.73 -14.98
N ALA A 567 2.23 46.31 -14.13
CA ALA A 567 1.79 46.81 -12.83
C ALA A 567 2.58 48.07 -12.49
N GLY A 568 1.86 49.20 -12.25
CA GLY A 568 2.49 50.48 -11.94
C GLY A 568 3.23 51.08 -13.13
N SER A 569 4.47 51.53 -12.91
CA SER A 569 5.34 52.12 -13.94
C SER A 569 6.35 51.12 -14.53
N GLU A 570 6.33 49.89 -14.06
CA GLU A 570 7.27 48.84 -14.49
C GLU A 570 6.51 47.67 -15.11
N TYR A 571 7.08 47.07 -16.14
CA TYR A 571 6.57 45.85 -16.73
C TYR A 571 6.78 44.69 -15.77
N ALA A 572 5.69 44.13 -15.28
CA ALA A 572 5.76 42.95 -14.44
C ALA A 572 5.85 41.70 -15.34
N ASP A 573 6.93 40.96 -15.23
CA ASP A 573 7.06 39.65 -15.88
C ASP A 573 5.92 38.72 -15.42
N GLY A 574 4.93 38.58 -16.26
CA GLY A 574 3.76 37.73 -16.22
C GLY A 574 3.57 36.85 -14.98
N GLY A 575 3.22 37.44 -13.86
CA GLY A 575 2.85 36.67 -12.65
C GLY A 575 1.41 36.17 -12.77
N ILE A 576 1.20 34.89 -12.48
CA ILE A 576 -0.14 34.31 -12.33
C ILE A 576 -0.49 34.27 -10.86
N PHE A 577 -1.51 35.02 -10.46
CA PHE A 577 -1.96 35.12 -9.09
C PHE A 577 -3.37 34.56 -8.94
N PRO A 578 -3.71 33.93 -7.78
CA PRO A 578 -5.09 33.53 -7.55
C PRO A 578 -6.04 34.71 -7.69
N ALA A 579 -7.06 34.59 -8.50
CA ALA A 579 -8.05 35.64 -8.74
C ALA A 579 -8.91 35.96 -7.50
N THR A 580 -8.74 35.19 -6.44
CA THR A 580 -9.37 35.39 -5.13
C THR A 580 -8.51 36.22 -4.17
N GLY A 581 -7.30 36.61 -4.56
CA GLY A 581 -6.37 37.39 -3.75
C GLY A 581 -6.58 38.90 -3.89
N GLN A 582 -6.04 39.65 -2.93
CA GLN A 582 -5.89 41.09 -3.04
C GLN A 582 -4.75 41.40 -4.02
N TYR A 583 -4.98 42.37 -4.88
CA TYR A 583 -3.98 42.87 -5.76
C TYR A 583 -3.70 44.35 -5.47
N GLU A 584 -2.50 44.67 -5.03
CA GLU A 584 -2.11 45.96 -4.48
C GLU A 584 -1.29 46.78 -5.49
N THR A 585 -1.85 47.13 -6.64
CA THR A 585 -1.18 48.09 -7.52
C THR A 585 -2.09 49.22 -7.92
N GLY A 586 -1.51 50.41 -8.08
CA GLY A 586 -2.24 51.64 -8.46
C GLY A 586 -2.83 51.56 -9.86
N SER A 587 -2.22 50.80 -10.74
CA SER A 587 -2.75 50.41 -12.06
C SER A 587 -2.12 49.09 -12.47
N ALA A 588 -2.90 48.24 -13.11
CA ALA A 588 -2.42 46.97 -13.62
C ALA A 588 -3.11 46.64 -14.94
N GLU A 589 -2.34 46.10 -15.86
CA GLU A 589 -2.86 45.50 -17.07
C GLU A 589 -2.69 44.00 -17.01
N GLY A 590 -3.70 43.27 -17.38
CA GLY A 590 -3.64 41.84 -17.33
C GLY A 590 -4.92 41.17 -17.79
N ASN A 591 -4.90 39.86 -17.79
CA ASN A 591 -6.05 39.03 -18.13
C ASN A 591 -6.44 38.17 -16.91
N ILE A 592 -7.66 37.69 -16.90
CA ILE A 592 -8.06 36.58 -16.04
C ILE A 592 -7.74 35.29 -16.79
N PHE A 593 -6.90 34.47 -16.19
CA PHE A 593 -6.47 33.21 -16.74
C PHE A 593 -7.27 32.04 -16.14
N CYS A 594 -7.81 31.20 -16.99
CA CYS A 594 -8.49 29.98 -16.56
C CYS A 594 -7.56 28.77 -16.70
N LYS A 595 -7.19 28.15 -15.58
CA LYS A 595 -6.37 26.92 -15.58
C LYS A 595 -7.10 25.67 -16.11
N ASP A 596 -8.45 25.70 -16.15
CA ASP A 596 -9.22 24.52 -16.59
C ASP A 596 -9.21 24.37 -18.13
N CYS A 597 -9.03 25.46 -18.86
CA CYS A 597 -9.00 25.44 -20.33
C CYS A 597 -7.84 26.21 -20.96
N ASP A 598 -6.95 26.77 -20.13
CA ASP A 598 -5.76 27.49 -20.56
C ASP A 598 -6.05 28.74 -21.42
N CYS A 599 -7.14 29.46 -21.07
CA CYS A 599 -7.62 30.63 -21.78
C CYS A 599 -7.58 31.90 -20.94
N ASP A 600 -7.24 33.02 -21.58
CA ASP A 600 -7.26 34.35 -20.97
C ASP A 600 -8.54 35.14 -21.31
N PHE A 601 -8.97 36.02 -20.40
CA PHE A 601 -10.02 37.02 -20.57
C PHE A 601 -9.42 38.42 -20.46
N SER A 602 -9.82 39.31 -21.36
CA SER A 602 -9.24 40.65 -21.39
C SER A 602 -9.56 41.49 -20.15
N VAL A 603 -8.54 42.15 -19.65
CA VAL A 603 -8.61 43.22 -18.64
C VAL A 603 -7.75 44.37 -19.16
N PHE A 604 -8.28 45.56 -19.22
CA PHE A 604 -7.57 46.72 -19.79
C PHE A 604 -7.39 47.81 -18.72
N GLY A 605 -6.20 47.99 -18.24
CA GLY A 605 -5.83 49.08 -17.35
C GLY A 605 -6.82 49.29 -16.21
N ASN A 606 -7.44 50.47 -16.14
CA ASN A 606 -8.52 50.77 -15.22
C ASN A 606 -9.90 50.30 -15.68
N GLU A 607 -9.99 49.71 -16.86
CA GLU A 607 -11.21 49.14 -17.42
C GLU A 607 -11.18 47.63 -17.24
N HIS A 608 -12.26 47.10 -16.69
CA HIS A 608 -12.40 45.66 -16.52
C HIS A 608 -13.56 45.19 -17.37
N VAL A 609 -13.27 44.28 -18.30
CA VAL A 609 -14.24 43.73 -19.21
C VAL A 609 -14.53 42.29 -18.85
N TRP A 610 -15.75 41.99 -18.47
CA TRP A 610 -16.19 40.64 -18.16
C TRP A 610 -17.23 40.18 -19.17
N SER A 611 -17.11 38.97 -19.62
CA SER A 611 -18.17 38.34 -20.38
C SER A 611 -19.40 38.13 -19.48
N ASN A 612 -20.57 38.37 -20.03
CA ASN A 612 -21.87 38.13 -19.42
C ASN A 612 -22.14 38.95 -18.12
N PRO A 613 -22.42 40.26 -18.27
CA PRO A 613 -22.66 41.16 -17.12
C PRO A 613 -23.88 40.79 -16.27
N MET A 614 -24.77 39.93 -16.76
CA MET A 614 -25.96 39.47 -16.03
C MET A 614 -25.64 38.63 -14.79
N HIS A 615 -24.41 38.16 -14.69
CA HIS A 615 -23.96 37.36 -13.52
C HIS A 615 -23.50 38.21 -12.33
N LEU A 616 -23.40 39.53 -12.50
CA LEU A 616 -23.01 40.46 -11.43
C LEU A 616 -24.25 41.09 -10.80
N LYS A 617 -24.35 40.97 -9.49
CA LYS A 617 -25.29 41.75 -8.70
C LYS A 617 -24.63 43.06 -8.29
N ILE A 618 -25.07 44.14 -8.88
CA ILE A 618 -24.61 45.48 -8.50
C ILE A 618 -25.41 45.88 -7.27
N LEU A 619 -24.70 46.02 -6.14
CA LEU A 619 -25.26 46.48 -4.88
C LEU A 619 -25.01 47.98 -4.77
N ASP A 620 -25.97 48.79 -4.37
CA ASP A 620 -25.85 50.23 -4.13
C ASP A 620 -24.96 50.92 -5.15
N GLY A 621 -25.47 51.37 -6.16
CA GLY A 621 -24.50 51.86 -6.91
C GLY A 621 -24.68 52.69 -8.09
N PRO A 622 -23.66 52.78 -8.89
CA PRO A 622 -23.66 53.70 -9.99
C PRO A 622 -24.81 53.33 -10.89
N LYS A 623 -25.43 54.32 -11.42
CA LYS A 623 -26.45 54.17 -12.44
C LYS A 623 -25.77 53.56 -13.69
N LYS A 624 -26.50 52.73 -14.41
CA LYS A 624 -26.06 52.24 -15.73
C LYS A 624 -25.71 53.45 -16.57
N SER A 625 -24.51 53.47 -17.15
CA SER A 625 -24.08 54.52 -18.05
C SER A 625 -24.89 54.51 -19.36
N SER A 626 -24.89 55.67 -20.03
CA SER A 626 -25.50 55.77 -21.34
C SER A 626 -24.82 54.86 -22.37
N LYS A 627 -25.47 54.61 -23.50
CA LYS A 627 -24.91 53.84 -24.59
C LYS A 627 -23.61 54.44 -25.12
N GLU A 628 -23.54 55.76 -25.20
CA GLU A 628 -22.35 56.50 -25.62
C GLU A 628 -21.22 56.37 -24.61
N GLU A 629 -21.48 56.46 -23.33
CA GLU A 629 -20.49 56.22 -22.28
C GLU A 629 -19.99 54.79 -22.31
N ALA A 630 -20.86 53.80 -22.47
CA ALA A 630 -20.48 52.41 -22.58
C ALA A 630 -19.60 52.15 -23.81
N TYR A 631 -19.87 52.81 -24.93
CA TYR A 631 -19.06 52.77 -26.11
C TYR A 631 -17.69 53.42 -25.93
N ALA A 632 -17.65 54.58 -25.27
CA ALA A 632 -16.42 55.29 -24.93
C ALA A 632 -15.53 54.42 -24.03
N LEU A 633 -16.12 53.76 -23.02
CA LEU A 633 -15.44 52.81 -22.15
C LEU A 633 -14.77 51.67 -22.93
N LYS A 634 -15.47 51.14 -23.97
CA LYS A 634 -14.96 50.07 -24.81
C LYS A 634 -13.79 50.52 -25.71
N SER A 635 -13.81 51.79 -26.12
CA SER A 635 -12.78 52.34 -27.00
C SER A 635 -11.56 52.91 -26.28
N GLY A 636 -11.55 52.91 -24.96
CA GLY A 636 -10.46 53.50 -24.15
C GLY A 636 -10.34 55.03 -24.23
N ASN A 637 -11.37 55.69 -24.78
CA ASN A 637 -11.40 57.14 -25.02
C ASN A 637 -12.11 57.94 -23.91
N TYR A 638 -11.94 57.58 -22.65
CA TYR A 638 -12.54 58.31 -21.57
C TYR A 638 -11.50 58.67 -20.52
N VAL A 639 -11.75 59.77 -19.83
CA VAL A 639 -10.93 60.25 -18.72
C VAL A 639 -11.66 59.87 -17.44
N LEU A 640 -10.98 59.15 -16.57
CA LEU A 640 -11.49 58.88 -15.23
C LEU A 640 -11.56 60.20 -14.45
N SER A 641 -12.73 60.64 -14.11
CA SER A 641 -12.94 61.84 -13.24
C SER A 641 -12.87 61.44 -11.78
#